data_f2361cd2feeb75e537eca3856868e0ce
#
_entry.id   f2361cd2feeb75e537eca3856868e0ce
#
_cell.length_a   1.000
_cell.length_b   1.000
_cell.length_c   1.000
_cell.angle_alpha   90.00
_cell.angle_beta   90.00
_cell.angle_gamma   90.00
#
_symmetry.space_group_name_H-M   'P 1'
#
loop_
_entity.id
_entity.type
_entity.pdbx_description
1 polymer ?
#
loop_
_entity_poly.entity_id
_entity_poly.type
_entity_poly.pdbx_seq_one_letter_code
_entity_poly.pdbx_strand_id
1 'polypeptide(L)'
;MKLKNINFGLGLVALLALSSCADDKFSEYRTDMTKNLKEYQYLNNYEPLKKYVEDMKASGKCNPDFKLGIALAAPDFNKQELVYCLAGSNFEEMTAGNAMKYASCVKDDGTFDFNTVKDFVTNAQDAGLTIYGHTLAWHSQQNKKYLSKLIADKEIQVDPSQKVEKTDYQLDCSTLTKYDWSGSPESVKTEWNKDGAVVITNPEPIEPFYSLQYWLVNGISLDEGKDYKLTIECKAEGASDANIHFKLGNWGGGDEQQFTIPVGKGYQKVVLSVSPKMANNGIMFQHGNFAGKIYWKSITISHMETPVMEIPSTVAKLDFEGEESLGGWGMDHTPENVNGVCQVGNDAAKSADWNAQVNFEPGFIFENGTTYHLKMKLKGTVAGTFSAAFQNPDGYKGCGNFQNISVTKDWKEVDVTAKCNGDGASRLLLNIGLYAGTLYIDDFEVYIMKSANSIPLTDEEKKSRLTDALGKWIDGMMEATNGYVTSWDVVNEALSGEDKDGDGKFDLQSAKRGNVSAADAQNNFYWQDYLGDLDYVRLAVADARKSFAAHNGDPEKLKLFINDYHLESDWDDNGKLKSLIKWIHDWEADGVTKIDGIATQMHISCYADPNTQESKKNHIVKMFELMAGSGKLCKISELDMGYVDAAGKDVTYDQMTEEQHKEMRDLYTFVLQKYFEIIPIDKQYGITQWCATDSPKDSGWRPGLPTGLWDLNYLRKHTYAGFAVGLGAPEYWKEAK
;
A
#
# COMPACT_ATOMS: atom_id res chain seq x y z
N MET A 1 -4.30 -58.78 -37.52
CA MET A 1 -4.22 -59.29 -36.14
C MET A 1 -3.12 -58.57 -35.34
N LYS A 2 -3.12 -57.22 -35.29
CA LYS A 2 -2.14 -56.40 -34.51
C LYS A 2 -2.70 -55.09 -33.87
N LEU A 3 -4.03 -54.99 -33.78
CA LEU A 3 -4.68 -53.77 -33.21
C LEU A 3 -5.48 -54.05 -31.90
N LYS A 4 -5.51 -55.31 -31.40
CA LYS A 4 -6.24 -55.64 -30.16
C LYS A 4 -5.39 -55.54 -28.88
N ASN A 5 -4.05 -55.48 -28.97
CA ASN A 5 -3.16 -55.48 -27.80
C ASN A 5 -2.76 -54.10 -27.29
N ILE A 6 -3.01 -53.03 -28.06
CA ILE A 6 -2.66 -51.64 -27.62
C ILE A 6 -3.73 -51.05 -26.69
N ASN A 7 -5.00 -51.44 -26.88
CA ASN A 7 -6.08 -50.92 -26.03
C ASN A 7 -6.14 -51.57 -24.63
N PHE A 8 -5.55 -52.76 -24.45
CA PHE A 8 -5.51 -53.40 -23.14
C PHE A 8 -4.40 -52.84 -22.24
N GLY A 9 -3.29 -52.42 -22.84
CA GLY A 9 -2.18 -51.76 -22.10
C GLY A 9 -2.53 -50.35 -21.64
N LEU A 10 -3.22 -49.56 -22.46
CA LEU A 10 -3.67 -48.22 -22.11
C LEU A 10 -4.78 -48.21 -21.05
N GLY A 11 -5.69 -49.20 -21.09
CA GLY A 11 -6.72 -49.38 -20.05
C GLY A 11 -6.13 -49.76 -18.68
N LEU A 12 -5.07 -50.58 -18.66
CA LEU A 12 -4.42 -51.02 -17.42
C LEU A 12 -3.55 -49.90 -16.82
N VAL A 13 -2.88 -49.07 -17.65
CA VAL A 13 -2.12 -47.91 -17.21
C VAL A 13 -3.05 -46.82 -16.71
N ALA A 14 -4.20 -46.59 -17.33
CA ALA A 14 -5.21 -45.64 -16.86
C ALA A 14 -5.86 -46.10 -15.54
N LEU A 15 -6.10 -47.38 -15.34
CA LEU A 15 -6.60 -47.95 -14.07
C LEU A 15 -5.55 -47.89 -12.94
N LEU A 16 -4.28 -48.10 -13.26
CA LEU A 16 -3.19 -47.96 -12.28
C LEU A 16 -2.91 -46.49 -11.93
N ALA A 17 -3.09 -45.56 -12.88
CA ALA A 17 -2.97 -44.11 -12.59
C ALA A 17 -4.14 -43.60 -11.73
N LEU A 18 -5.34 -44.14 -11.89
CA LEU A 18 -6.50 -43.78 -11.05
C LEU A 18 -6.42 -44.41 -9.65
N SER A 19 -5.81 -45.59 -9.48
CA SER A 19 -5.58 -46.19 -8.18
C SER A 19 -4.42 -45.48 -7.43
N SER A 20 -3.40 -44.97 -8.14
CA SER A 20 -2.32 -44.21 -7.54
C SER A 20 -2.82 -42.86 -6.98
N CYS A 21 -3.70 -42.16 -7.70
CA CYS A 21 -4.29 -40.91 -7.18
C CYS A 21 -5.24 -41.13 -5.99
N ALA A 22 -5.86 -42.30 -5.87
CA ALA A 22 -6.68 -42.63 -4.71
C ALA A 22 -5.85 -43.07 -3.50
N ASP A 23 -4.70 -43.72 -3.72
CA ASP A 23 -3.79 -44.11 -2.64
C ASP A 23 -3.06 -42.92 -2.02
N ASP A 24 -2.67 -41.91 -2.80
CA ASP A 24 -2.02 -40.70 -2.27
C ASP A 24 -2.96 -39.88 -1.39
N LYS A 25 -4.25 -39.78 -1.74
CA LYS A 25 -5.25 -39.11 -0.87
C LYS A 25 -5.53 -39.90 0.41
N PHE A 26 -5.46 -41.24 0.36
CA PHE A 26 -5.61 -42.06 1.56
C PHE A 26 -4.34 -42.10 2.42
N SER A 27 -3.15 -41.93 1.84
CA SER A 27 -1.90 -41.87 2.63
C SER A 27 -1.74 -40.57 3.39
N GLU A 28 -2.15 -39.43 2.83
CA GLU A 28 -2.22 -38.16 3.56
C GLU A 28 -3.25 -38.24 4.70
N TYR A 29 -4.37 -38.89 4.54
CA TYR A 29 -5.36 -39.12 5.60
C TYR A 29 -4.83 -40.04 6.72
N ARG A 30 -3.84 -40.91 6.43
CA ARG A 30 -3.21 -41.81 7.42
C ARG A 30 -2.09 -41.18 8.23
N THR A 31 -1.53 -40.09 7.79
CA THR A 31 -0.37 -39.45 8.48
C THR A 31 -0.75 -38.53 9.62
N ASP A 32 -2.01 -38.15 9.78
CA ASP A 32 -2.47 -37.37 10.92
C ASP A 32 -3.14 -38.26 12.01
N MET A 33 -2.54 -39.43 12.29
CA MET A 33 -2.95 -40.34 13.36
C MET A 33 -2.59 -39.80 14.78
N THR A 34 -2.10 -38.55 14.88
CA THR A 34 -1.84 -37.89 16.16
C THR A 34 -3.10 -37.34 16.82
N LYS A 35 -4.19 -37.12 16.05
CA LYS A 35 -5.47 -36.68 16.61
C LYS A 35 -6.27 -37.88 17.14
N ASN A 36 -6.66 -37.80 18.42
CA ASN A 36 -7.59 -38.77 18.99
C ASN A 36 -8.99 -38.55 18.41
N LEU A 37 -9.33 -39.23 17.33
CA LEU A 37 -10.63 -39.11 16.65
C LEU A 37 -11.83 -39.25 17.61
N LYS A 38 -11.66 -39.96 18.71
CA LYS A 38 -12.71 -40.09 19.74
C LYS A 38 -13.05 -38.73 20.39
N GLU A 39 -12.08 -37.83 20.52
CA GLU A 39 -12.30 -36.50 21.08
C GLU A 39 -13.11 -35.59 20.17
N TYR A 40 -13.19 -35.88 18.88
CA TYR A 40 -13.94 -35.12 17.87
C TYR A 40 -15.31 -35.72 17.54
N GLN A 41 -15.63 -36.95 18.02
CA GLN A 41 -16.89 -37.62 17.69
C GLN A 41 -18.13 -36.81 18.07
N TYR A 42 -18.09 -36.09 19.18
CA TYR A 42 -19.24 -35.29 19.64
C TYR A 42 -19.59 -34.15 18.67
N LEU A 43 -18.65 -33.69 17.83
CA LEU A 43 -18.88 -32.64 16.83
C LEU A 43 -19.92 -33.07 15.77
N ASN A 44 -20.06 -34.40 15.54
CA ASN A 44 -21.05 -34.92 14.60
C ASN A 44 -22.49 -34.85 15.14
N ASN A 45 -22.68 -34.60 16.44
CA ASN A 45 -23.99 -34.49 17.06
C ASN A 45 -24.62 -33.10 16.85
N TYR A 46 -23.82 -32.11 16.39
CA TYR A 46 -24.35 -30.78 16.13
C TYR A 46 -25.03 -30.68 14.77
N GLU A 47 -26.21 -30.05 14.76
CA GLU A 47 -26.90 -29.64 13.56
C GLU A 47 -26.16 -28.48 12.84
N PRO A 48 -26.53 -28.12 11.61
CA PRO A 48 -26.10 -26.86 11.00
C PRO A 48 -26.44 -25.65 11.87
N LEU A 49 -25.53 -24.66 11.94
CA LEU A 49 -25.65 -23.52 12.90
C LEU A 49 -26.97 -22.75 12.78
N LYS A 50 -27.46 -22.52 11.54
CA LYS A 50 -28.73 -21.81 11.31
C LYS A 50 -29.94 -22.49 11.97
N LYS A 51 -29.89 -23.82 12.16
CA LYS A 51 -30.97 -24.54 12.81
C LYS A 51 -31.17 -24.08 14.26
N TYR A 52 -30.10 -23.82 14.99
CA TYR A 52 -30.19 -23.33 16.37
C TYR A 52 -30.76 -21.88 16.40
N VAL A 53 -30.42 -21.05 15.40
CA VAL A 53 -31.00 -19.72 15.26
C VAL A 53 -32.52 -19.78 14.96
N GLU A 54 -32.96 -20.71 14.09
CA GLU A 54 -34.37 -20.96 13.84
C GLU A 54 -35.11 -21.35 15.13
N ASP A 55 -34.52 -22.23 15.95
CA ASP A 55 -35.11 -22.66 17.22
C ASP A 55 -35.14 -21.51 18.27
N MET A 56 -34.11 -20.65 18.31
CA MET A 56 -34.12 -19.43 19.13
C MET A 56 -35.21 -18.46 18.70
N LYS A 57 -35.37 -18.18 17.40
CA LYS A 57 -36.45 -17.35 16.85
C LYS A 57 -37.81 -17.90 17.18
N ALA A 58 -38.02 -19.21 16.96
CA ALA A 58 -39.30 -19.88 17.24
C ALA A 58 -39.67 -19.87 18.73
N SER A 59 -38.67 -19.91 19.63
CA SER A 59 -38.88 -19.83 21.09
C SER A 59 -38.91 -18.41 21.64
N GLY A 60 -38.75 -17.37 20.80
CA GLY A 60 -38.71 -15.96 21.23
C GLY A 60 -37.48 -15.58 22.06
N LYS A 61 -36.37 -16.32 21.93
CA LYS A 61 -35.12 -16.08 22.62
C LYS A 61 -34.18 -15.12 21.90
N CYS A 62 -34.42 -14.82 20.63
CA CYS A 62 -33.70 -13.81 19.88
C CYS A 62 -34.65 -13.04 18.96
N ASN A 63 -34.15 -11.95 18.40
CA ASN A 63 -34.89 -11.16 17.42
C ASN A 63 -35.33 -12.04 16.23
N PRO A 64 -36.61 -11.99 15.80
CA PRO A 64 -37.05 -12.74 14.61
C PRO A 64 -36.29 -12.36 13.34
N ASP A 65 -35.77 -11.12 13.25
CA ASP A 65 -34.98 -10.61 12.12
C ASP A 65 -33.47 -10.80 12.30
N PHE A 66 -33.02 -11.42 13.40
CA PHE A 66 -31.61 -11.71 13.65
C PHE A 66 -31.01 -12.50 12.49
N LYS A 67 -29.75 -12.17 12.13
CA LYS A 67 -29.01 -12.81 11.04
C LYS A 67 -27.74 -13.46 11.53
N LEU A 68 -27.61 -14.75 11.25
CA LEU A 68 -26.35 -15.46 11.40
C LEU A 68 -25.59 -15.41 10.08
N GLY A 69 -24.44 -14.76 10.08
CA GLY A 69 -23.65 -14.46 8.88
C GLY A 69 -22.30 -15.16 8.82
N ILE A 70 -21.76 -15.23 7.59
CA ILE A 70 -20.41 -15.69 7.27
C ILE A 70 -19.75 -14.73 6.29
N ALA A 71 -18.49 -14.33 6.54
CA ALA A 71 -17.70 -13.65 5.53
C ALA A 71 -16.98 -14.66 4.64
N LEU A 72 -16.92 -14.36 3.36
CA LEU A 72 -16.36 -15.23 2.35
C LEU A 72 -15.86 -14.45 1.12
N ALA A 73 -15.05 -15.11 0.28
CA ALA A 73 -14.66 -14.54 -1.00
C ALA A 73 -15.81 -14.76 -2.01
N ALA A 74 -16.37 -13.64 -2.51
CA ALA A 74 -17.46 -13.72 -3.49
C ALA A 74 -17.11 -14.56 -4.75
N PRO A 75 -15.88 -14.50 -5.31
CA PRO A 75 -15.51 -15.38 -6.41
C PRO A 75 -15.59 -16.87 -6.08
N ASP A 76 -15.31 -17.28 -4.83
CA ASP A 76 -15.40 -18.69 -4.43
C ASP A 76 -16.85 -19.12 -4.22
N PHE A 77 -17.67 -18.24 -3.66
CA PHE A 77 -19.11 -18.49 -3.57
C PHE A 77 -19.77 -18.58 -4.97
N ASN A 78 -19.38 -17.72 -5.89
CA ASN A 78 -19.91 -17.67 -7.25
C ASN A 78 -19.60 -18.94 -8.08
N LYS A 79 -18.61 -19.75 -7.67
CA LYS A 79 -18.36 -21.08 -8.28
C LYS A 79 -19.45 -22.10 -7.97
N GLN A 80 -20.32 -21.85 -6.98
CA GLN A 80 -21.38 -22.75 -6.53
C GLN A 80 -20.88 -24.15 -6.08
N GLU A 81 -19.69 -24.20 -5.49
CA GLU A 81 -19.05 -25.41 -4.99
C GLU A 81 -19.15 -25.50 -3.44
N LEU A 82 -18.09 -25.97 -2.77
CA LEU A 82 -18.07 -26.24 -1.34
C LEU A 82 -18.42 -25.01 -0.47
N VAL A 83 -17.86 -23.83 -0.82
CA VAL A 83 -18.12 -22.58 -0.08
C VAL A 83 -19.61 -22.17 -0.17
N TYR A 84 -20.22 -22.32 -1.33
CA TYR A 84 -21.66 -22.11 -1.54
C TYR A 84 -22.51 -23.05 -0.67
N CYS A 85 -22.17 -24.35 -0.67
CA CYS A 85 -22.88 -25.35 0.15
C CYS A 85 -22.70 -25.09 1.64
N LEU A 86 -21.50 -24.71 2.09
CA LEU A 86 -21.21 -24.39 3.48
C LEU A 86 -22.04 -23.19 3.95
N ALA A 87 -22.03 -22.10 3.17
CA ALA A 87 -22.79 -20.89 3.47
C ALA A 87 -24.29 -21.20 3.55
N GLY A 88 -24.85 -21.82 2.52
CA GLY A 88 -26.28 -22.13 2.44
C GLY A 88 -26.77 -23.11 3.50
N SER A 89 -25.91 -24.04 3.98
CA SER A 89 -26.29 -24.99 5.00
C SER A 89 -26.23 -24.44 6.42
N ASN A 90 -25.30 -23.53 6.73
CA ASN A 90 -25.03 -23.10 8.11
C ASN A 90 -25.45 -21.65 8.43
N PHE A 91 -25.67 -20.80 7.43
CA PHE A 91 -25.85 -19.36 7.63
C PHE A 91 -27.10 -18.84 6.91
N GLU A 92 -27.52 -17.63 7.27
CA GLU A 92 -28.66 -16.90 6.70
C GLU A 92 -28.20 -15.66 5.91
N GLU A 93 -27.00 -15.16 6.21
CA GLU A 93 -26.42 -13.93 5.66
C GLU A 93 -24.98 -14.16 5.23
N MET A 94 -24.53 -13.40 4.25
CA MET A 94 -23.12 -13.40 3.80
C MET A 94 -22.56 -11.98 3.77
N THR A 95 -21.24 -11.88 4.02
CA THR A 95 -20.47 -10.66 3.79
C THR A 95 -19.37 -10.96 2.77
N ALA A 96 -19.27 -10.16 1.71
CA ALA A 96 -18.17 -10.28 0.77
C ALA A 96 -16.90 -9.64 1.36
N GLY A 97 -15.86 -10.44 1.63
CA GLY A 97 -14.64 -9.94 2.28
C GLY A 97 -13.95 -8.79 1.53
N ASN A 98 -13.99 -8.78 0.20
CA ASN A 98 -13.36 -7.73 -0.62
C ASN A 98 -14.19 -7.23 -1.80
N ALA A 99 -15.07 -8.04 -2.39
CA ALA A 99 -15.70 -7.74 -3.67
C ALA A 99 -16.57 -6.48 -3.70
N MET A 100 -17.08 -6.04 -2.53
CA MET A 100 -17.93 -4.86 -2.39
C MET A 100 -17.17 -3.64 -1.83
N LYS A 101 -15.82 -3.65 -1.89
CA LYS A 101 -14.97 -2.53 -1.49
C LYS A 101 -14.59 -1.66 -2.69
N TYR A 102 -14.31 -0.39 -2.45
CA TYR A 102 -14.02 0.61 -3.49
C TYR A 102 -12.94 0.16 -4.47
N ALA A 103 -11.76 -0.26 -3.96
CA ALA A 103 -10.64 -0.67 -4.80
C ALA A 103 -10.92 -1.90 -5.67
N SER A 104 -11.90 -2.75 -5.29
CA SER A 104 -12.29 -3.92 -6.07
C SER A 104 -13.17 -3.58 -7.27
N CYS A 105 -13.83 -2.42 -7.24
CA CYS A 105 -14.82 -2.02 -8.25
C CYS A 105 -14.41 -0.79 -9.05
N VAL A 106 -13.52 0.08 -8.54
CA VAL A 106 -13.14 1.35 -9.18
C VAL A 106 -11.74 1.25 -9.75
N LYS A 107 -11.61 1.43 -11.06
CA LYS A 107 -10.32 1.38 -11.77
C LYS A 107 -9.57 2.72 -11.70
N ASP A 108 -8.29 2.73 -12.08
CA ASP A 108 -7.41 3.91 -12.10
C ASP A 108 -7.90 5.07 -13.00
N ASP A 109 -8.76 4.78 -13.95
CA ASP A 109 -9.40 5.77 -14.83
C ASP A 109 -10.76 6.25 -14.30
N GLY A 110 -11.22 5.69 -13.16
CA GLY A 110 -12.50 6.00 -12.53
C GLY A 110 -13.68 5.22 -13.10
N THR A 111 -13.46 4.26 -14.00
CA THR A 111 -14.53 3.37 -14.46
C THR A 111 -14.87 2.31 -13.41
N PHE A 112 -16.13 1.90 -13.39
CA PHE A 112 -16.63 0.90 -12.44
C PHE A 112 -16.75 -0.48 -13.07
N ASP A 113 -16.46 -1.51 -12.26
CA ASP A 113 -16.68 -2.92 -12.60
C ASP A 113 -17.40 -3.63 -11.45
N PHE A 114 -18.68 -3.81 -11.58
CA PHE A 114 -19.54 -4.46 -10.58
C PHE A 114 -19.94 -5.90 -10.97
N ASN A 115 -19.28 -6.52 -11.96
CA ASN A 115 -19.71 -7.85 -12.43
C ASN A 115 -19.67 -8.90 -11.31
N THR A 116 -18.59 -8.96 -10.53
CA THR A 116 -18.47 -9.90 -9.40
C THR A 116 -19.57 -9.67 -8.35
N VAL A 117 -19.94 -8.40 -8.10
CA VAL A 117 -20.99 -8.04 -7.15
C VAL A 117 -22.35 -8.50 -7.66
N LYS A 118 -22.66 -8.27 -8.95
CA LYS A 118 -23.92 -8.71 -9.58
C LYS A 118 -24.08 -10.23 -9.56
N ASP A 119 -23.02 -10.94 -9.88
CA ASP A 119 -23.01 -12.42 -9.82
C ASP A 119 -23.19 -12.90 -8.37
N PHE A 120 -22.55 -12.25 -7.41
CA PHE A 120 -22.69 -12.58 -5.99
C PHE A 120 -24.12 -12.36 -5.49
N VAL A 121 -24.75 -11.25 -5.85
CA VAL A 121 -26.16 -10.97 -5.53
C VAL A 121 -27.10 -12.01 -6.15
N THR A 122 -26.90 -12.34 -7.43
CA THR A 122 -27.71 -13.36 -8.13
C THR A 122 -27.61 -14.72 -7.45
N ASN A 123 -26.38 -15.18 -7.17
CA ASN A 123 -26.16 -16.47 -6.52
C ASN A 123 -26.67 -16.49 -5.07
N ALA A 124 -26.63 -15.34 -4.36
CA ALA A 124 -27.22 -15.21 -3.02
C ALA A 124 -28.75 -15.36 -3.06
N GLN A 125 -29.39 -14.74 -4.05
CA GLN A 125 -30.85 -14.87 -4.27
C GLN A 125 -31.23 -16.33 -4.54
N ASP A 126 -30.48 -17.01 -5.40
CA ASP A 126 -30.72 -18.41 -5.73
C ASP A 126 -30.54 -19.34 -4.52
N ALA A 127 -29.57 -19.02 -3.64
CA ALA A 127 -29.31 -19.74 -2.38
C ALA A 127 -30.30 -19.40 -1.25
N GLY A 128 -31.13 -18.35 -1.39
CA GLY A 128 -31.98 -17.82 -0.33
C GLY A 128 -31.22 -17.18 0.82
N LEU A 129 -30.00 -16.63 0.57
CA LEU A 129 -29.13 -16.00 1.56
C LEU A 129 -29.19 -14.46 1.40
N THR A 130 -29.32 -13.74 2.50
CA THR A 130 -29.16 -12.27 2.49
C THR A 130 -27.68 -11.86 2.42
N ILE A 131 -27.43 -10.60 2.07
CA ILE A 131 -26.08 -10.03 2.04
C ILE A 131 -26.03 -8.83 2.99
N TYR A 132 -25.00 -8.79 3.83
CA TYR A 132 -24.57 -7.62 4.58
C TYR A 132 -23.47 -6.92 3.78
N GLY A 133 -23.72 -5.70 3.32
CA GLY A 133 -22.79 -4.96 2.45
C GLY A 133 -21.60 -4.40 3.25
N HIS A 134 -20.39 -4.67 2.77
CA HIS A 134 -19.15 -4.22 3.38
C HIS A 134 -18.19 -3.75 2.30
N THR A 135 -17.91 -2.46 2.18
CA THR A 135 -18.36 -1.26 2.90
C THR A 135 -18.48 -0.08 1.92
N LEU A 136 -19.37 0.90 2.21
CA LEU A 136 -19.58 2.03 1.31
C LEU A 136 -18.50 3.10 1.44
N ALA A 137 -18.09 3.44 2.67
CA ALA A 137 -17.03 4.42 2.90
C ALA A 137 -16.00 3.92 3.92
N TRP A 138 -14.77 3.98 3.53
CA TRP A 138 -13.61 3.56 4.33
C TRP A 138 -12.37 4.31 3.85
N HIS A 139 -11.32 4.41 4.66
CA HIS A 139 -10.05 5.02 4.26
C HIS A 139 -9.11 4.02 3.57
N SER A 140 -9.19 2.74 3.94
CA SER A 140 -8.36 1.67 3.39
C SER A 140 -9.01 1.03 2.15
N GLN A 141 -8.25 0.32 1.34
CA GLN A 141 -8.68 -0.31 0.10
C GLN A 141 -9.49 0.63 -0.82
N GLN A 142 -9.04 1.88 -0.90
CA GLN A 142 -9.52 2.88 -1.85
C GLN A 142 -8.61 2.89 -3.09
N ASN A 143 -9.11 3.42 -4.21
CA ASN A 143 -8.23 3.73 -5.33
C ASN A 143 -7.63 5.12 -5.13
N LYS A 144 -6.59 5.20 -4.29
CA LYS A 144 -5.90 6.46 -3.96
C LYS A 144 -5.36 7.15 -5.22
N LYS A 145 -4.86 6.40 -6.19
CA LYS A 145 -4.34 6.94 -7.45
C LYS A 145 -5.40 7.72 -8.21
N TYR A 146 -6.60 7.15 -8.37
CA TYR A 146 -7.73 7.82 -9.01
C TYR A 146 -8.21 9.03 -8.19
N LEU A 147 -8.42 8.86 -6.90
CA LEU A 147 -8.93 9.91 -6.03
C LEU A 147 -7.96 11.09 -5.92
N SER A 148 -6.65 10.84 -5.80
CA SER A 148 -5.62 11.89 -5.82
C SER A 148 -5.58 12.63 -7.16
N LYS A 149 -5.78 11.93 -8.27
CA LYS A 149 -5.86 12.56 -9.59
C LYS A 149 -7.07 13.50 -9.73
N LEU A 150 -8.21 13.16 -9.12
CA LEU A 150 -9.40 14.02 -9.13
C LEU A 150 -9.15 15.38 -8.46
N ILE A 151 -8.32 15.41 -7.43
CA ILE A 151 -8.03 16.60 -6.64
C ILE A 151 -6.65 17.21 -6.94
N ALA A 152 -5.95 16.67 -7.96
CA ALA A 152 -4.72 17.26 -8.45
C ALA A 152 -4.95 18.63 -9.08
N ASP A 153 -3.94 19.46 -9.06
CA ASP A 153 -3.94 20.79 -9.68
C ASP A 153 -4.31 20.70 -11.17
N LYS A 154 -5.02 21.71 -11.68
CA LYS A 154 -5.36 21.82 -13.10
C LYS A 154 -4.12 22.23 -13.89
N GLU A 155 -3.67 21.38 -14.81
CA GLU A 155 -2.62 21.76 -15.75
C GLU A 155 -3.14 22.81 -16.75
N ILE A 156 -2.43 23.93 -16.87
CA ILE A 156 -2.65 24.89 -17.94
C ILE A 156 -1.99 24.31 -19.20
N GLN A 157 -2.75 24.06 -20.26
CA GLN A 157 -2.18 23.71 -21.55
C GLN A 157 -1.39 24.91 -22.08
N VAL A 158 -0.06 24.81 -22.04
CA VAL A 158 0.81 25.76 -22.72
C VAL A 158 0.76 25.46 -24.21
N ASP A 159 0.75 26.51 -25.05
CA ASP A 159 0.73 26.36 -26.52
C ASP A 159 1.86 25.40 -26.97
N PRO A 160 1.51 24.25 -27.58
CA PRO A 160 2.50 23.27 -28.03
C PRO A 160 3.53 23.83 -29.06
N SER A 161 3.27 25.00 -29.63
CA SER A 161 4.17 25.66 -30.58
C SER A 161 5.39 26.32 -29.92
N GLN A 162 5.38 26.51 -28.60
CA GLN A 162 6.47 27.14 -27.84
C GLN A 162 7.41 26.13 -27.18
N LYS A 163 7.87 25.12 -27.94
CA LYS A 163 8.86 24.17 -27.42
C LYS A 163 10.25 24.83 -27.32
N VAL A 164 10.92 24.61 -26.20
CA VAL A 164 12.33 24.96 -25.98
C VAL A 164 13.20 23.72 -25.99
N GLU A 165 14.44 23.88 -26.50
CA GLU A 165 15.42 22.80 -26.49
C GLU A 165 16.07 22.71 -25.11
N LYS A 166 15.94 21.56 -24.46
CA LYS A 166 16.55 21.23 -23.15
C LYS A 166 17.70 20.25 -23.36
N THR A 167 18.84 20.57 -22.79
CA THR A 167 20.00 19.66 -22.78
C THR A 167 19.85 18.64 -21.64
N ASP A 168 19.87 17.35 -22.01
CA ASP A 168 19.78 16.23 -21.08
C ASP A 168 21.15 15.67 -20.71
N TYR A 169 22.08 15.71 -21.68
CA TYR A 169 23.45 15.25 -21.46
C TYR A 169 24.42 16.08 -22.28
N GLN A 170 25.56 16.40 -21.68
CA GLN A 170 26.65 17.12 -22.37
C GLN A 170 28.01 16.52 -21.95
N LEU A 171 28.79 16.19 -22.95
CA LEU A 171 30.15 15.70 -22.80
C LEU A 171 31.13 16.62 -23.53
N ASP A 172 32.09 17.16 -22.83
CA ASP A 172 33.33 17.71 -23.37
C ASP A 172 34.35 16.57 -23.45
N CYS A 173 34.64 16.11 -24.67
CA CYS A 173 35.53 14.96 -24.87
C CYS A 173 36.97 15.24 -24.42
N SER A 174 37.38 16.51 -24.26
CA SER A 174 38.70 16.88 -23.76
C SER A 174 38.91 16.45 -22.28
N THR A 175 37.82 16.21 -21.56
CA THR A 175 37.88 15.77 -20.16
C THR A 175 38.11 14.26 -19.99
N LEU A 176 37.96 13.52 -21.07
CA LEU A 176 38.14 12.06 -21.03
C LEU A 176 39.63 11.68 -20.99
N THR A 177 39.92 10.65 -20.19
CA THR A 177 41.28 10.09 -20.03
C THR A 177 41.36 8.59 -20.40
N LYS A 178 40.20 7.97 -20.61
CA LYS A 178 40.05 6.55 -21.00
C LYS A 178 38.72 6.31 -21.68
N TYR A 179 38.60 5.22 -22.38
CA TYR A 179 37.30 4.66 -22.77
C TYR A 179 36.60 4.02 -21.56
N ASP A 180 35.29 3.97 -21.61
CA ASP A 180 34.58 3.06 -20.71
C ASP A 180 34.90 1.60 -21.06
N TRP A 181 34.99 1.30 -22.35
CA TRP A 181 35.48 0.03 -22.89
C TRP A 181 35.99 0.21 -24.31
N SER A 182 37.02 -0.55 -24.69
CA SER A 182 37.54 -0.57 -26.07
C SER A 182 37.95 -1.99 -26.48
N GLY A 183 37.55 -2.37 -27.70
CA GLY A 183 37.98 -3.56 -28.42
C GLY A 183 38.90 -3.22 -29.63
N SER A 184 39.54 -2.06 -29.60
CA SER A 184 40.38 -1.62 -30.71
C SER A 184 41.73 -2.39 -30.78
N PRO A 185 42.24 -2.74 -31.97
CA PRO A 185 43.56 -3.36 -32.14
C PRO A 185 44.69 -2.46 -31.67
N GLU A 186 45.84 -3.05 -31.34
CA GLU A 186 47.04 -2.34 -30.83
C GLU A 186 47.58 -1.30 -31.84
N SER A 187 47.33 -1.49 -33.13
CA SER A 187 47.72 -0.55 -34.20
C SER A 187 47.00 0.80 -34.12
N VAL A 188 45.83 0.81 -33.51
CA VAL A 188 45.01 2.01 -33.29
C VAL A 188 45.55 2.80 -32.13
N LYS A 189 45.78 4.10 -32.31
CA LYS A 189 46.32 4.99 -31.25
C LYS A 189 45.25 5.98 -30.82
N THR A 190 45.15 6.23 -29.50
CA THR A 190 44.27 7.23 -28.92
C THR A 190 45.07 8.28 -28.18
N GLU A 191 44.85 9.53 -28.56
CA GLU A 191 45.40 10.70 -27.86
C GLU A 191 44.29 11.41 -27.11
N TRP A 192 44.40 11.46 -25.80
CA TRP A 192 43.41 12.12 -24.94
C TRP A 192 43.74 13.59 -24.78
N ASN A 193 42.70 14.44 -24.84
CA ASN A 193 42.80 15.91 -24.77
C ASN A 193 43.79 16.48 -25.77
N LYS A 194 43.85 15.94 -26.97
CA LYS A 194 44.65 16.46 -28.06
C LYS A 194 43.89 17.55 -28.78
N ASP A 195 44.38 18.80 -28.75
CA ASP A 195 43.71 19.96 -29.36
C ASP A 195 42.25 20.15 -28.89
N GLY A 196 41.96 19.81 -27.61
CA GLY A 196 40.64 19.89 -27.03
C GLY A 196 39.68 18.76 -27.48
N ALA A 197 40.21 17.61 -27.90
CA ALA A 197 39.43 16.47 -28.39
C ALA A 197 40.05 15.12 -27.97
N VAL A 198 39.26 14.05 -28.07
CA VAL A 198 39.80 12.68 -28.15
C VAL A 198 40.11 12.37 -29.59
N VAL A 199 41.37 12.05 -29.89
CA VAL A 199 41.83 11.77 -31.25
C VAL A 199 42.16 10.30 -31.41
N ILE A 200 41.51 9.66 -32.39
CA ILE A 200 41.70 8.24 -32.67
C ILE A 200 42.35 8.13 -34.03
N THR A 201 43.52 7.51 -34.08
CA THR A 201 44.29 7.27 -35.31
C THR A 201 44.27 5.79 -35.67
N ASN A 202 43.62 5.48 -36.79
CA ASN A 202 43.66 4.16 -37.41
C ASN A 202 44.59 4.23 -38.63
N PRO A 203 45.77 3.57 -38.64
CA PRO A 203 46.75 3.70 -39.68
C PRO A 203 46.34 3.04 -41.01
N GLU A 204 45.56 1.95 -40.95
CA GLU A 204 45.14 1.14 -42.08
C GLU A 204 43.68 0.67 -41.88
N PRO A 205 42.92 0.46 -43.00
CA PRO A 205 41.57 -0.07 -42.90
C PRO A 205 41.56 -1.44 -42.22
N ILE A 206 40.63 -1.63 -41.31
CA ILE A 206 40.43 -2.88 -40.53
C ILE A 206 39.07 -3.44 -40.91
N GLU A 207 39.04 -4.69 -41.39
CA GLU A 207 37.82 -5.39 -41.71
C GLU A 207 37.61 -6.58 -40.72
N PRO A 208 36.38 -6.83 -40.30
CA PRO A 208 35.17 -6.01 -40.55
C PRO A 208 35.20 -4.71 -39.71
N PHE A 209 34.42 -3.71 -40.13
CA PHE A 209 34.44 -2.35 -39.55
C PHE A 209 34.31 -2.32 -38.04
N TYR A 210 33.58 -3.27 -37.46
CA TYR A 210 33.38 -3.40 -36.01
C TYR A 210 34.59 -3.95 -35.25
N SER A 211 35.67 -4.34 -35.95
CA SER A 211 36.94 -4.72 -35.29
C SER A 211 37.66 -3.52 -34.64
N LEU A 212 37.24 -2.29 -35.01
CA LEU A 212 37.58 -1.10 -34.25
C LEU A 212 36.29 -0.53 -33.66
N GLN A 213 36.09 -0.78 -32.35
CA GLN A 213 34.90 -0.34 -31.59
C GLN A 213 35.26 0.07 -30.18
N TYR A 214 34.54 1.04 -29.66
CA TYR A 214 34.70 1.49 -28.26
C TYR A 214 33.43 2.15 -27.74
N TRP A 215 33.14 1.91 -26.48
CA TRP A 215 32.21 2.71 -25.69
C TRP A 215 32.95 3.93 -25.16
N LEU A 216 32.64 5.09 -25.69
CA LEU A 216 33.31 6.34 -25.30
C LEU A 216 32.91 6.69 -23.87
N VAL A 217 31.61 6.56 -23.53
CA VAL A 217 31.01 6.76 -22.21
C VAL A 217 29.83 5.83 -22.04
N ASN A 218 29.49 5.53 -20.77
CA ASN A 218 28.29 4.81 -20.35
C ASN A 218 27.60 5.57 -19.21
N GLY A 219 26.44 5.08 -18.77
CA GLY A 219 25.72 5.62 -17.62
C GLY A 219 24.87 6.85 -17.93
N ILE A 220 24.51 7.06 -19.21
CA ILE A 220 23.62 8.16 -19.61
C ILE A 220 22.18 7.74 -19.38
N SER A 221 21.48 8.41 -18.47
CA SER A 221 20.07 8.16 -18.17
C SER A 221 19.18 8.97 -19.11
N LEU A 222 18.36 8.27 -19.92
CA LEU A 222 17.41 8.85 -20.87
C LEU A 222 16.08 8.09 -20.80
N ASP A 223 14.97 8.77 -21.11
CA ASP A 223 13.64 8.17 -21.17
C ASP A 223 13.52 7.25 -22.40
N GLU A 224 13.14 5.99 -22.17
CA GLU A 224 12.95 5.01 -23.24
C GLU A 224 11.82 5.44 -24.18
N GLY A 225 12.08 5.36 -25.49
CA GLY A 225 11.10 5.69 -26.54
C GLY A 225 10.84 7.18 -26.76
N LYS A 226 11.49 8.08 -26.01
CA LYS A 226 11.42 9.53 -26.24
C LYS A 226 12.38 9.95 -27.33
N ASP A 227 11.99 10.91 -28.16
CA ASP A 227 12.83 11.43 -29.20
C ASP A 227 13.82 12.47 -28.66
N TYR A 228 15.10 12.26 -28.97
CA TYR A 228 16.19 13.16 -28.63
C TYR A 228 16.96 13.60 -29.88
N LYS A 229 17.56 14.75 -29.78
CA LYS A 229 18.53 15.29 -30.75
C LYS A 229 19.93 15.06 -30.19
N LEU A 230 20.71 14.25 -30.88
CA LEU A 230 22.13 14.04 -30.60
C LEU A 230 22.95 14.95 -31.51
N THR A 231 23.81 15.77 -30.93
CA THR A 231 24.75 16.64 -31.64
C THR A 231 26.18 16.25 -31.32
N ILE A 232 26.96 15.87 -32.33
CA ILE A 232 28.37 15.47 -32.18
C ILE A 232 29.24 16.49 -32.90
N GLU A 233 30.11 17.18 -32.19
CA GLU A 233 31.15 18.04 -32.82
C GLU A 233 32.40 17.23 -33.06
N CYS A 234 32.75 17.03 -34.34
CA CYS A 234 33.82 16.15 -34.76
C CYS A 234 34.49 16.62 -36.06
N LYS A 235 35.67 16.07 -36.35
CA LYS A 235 36.32 16.19 -37.65
C LYS A 235 37.08 14.90 -38.02
N ALA A 236 37.36 14.69 -39.31
CA ALA A 236 38.14 13.59 -39.79
C ALA A 236 39.28 14.07 -40.69
N GLU A 237 40.43 13.37 -40.66
CA GLU A 237 41.61 13.57 -41.50
C GLU A 237 42.02 12.21 -42.07
N GLY A 238 42.04 12.09 -43.41
CA GLY A 238 42.33 10.84 -44.12
C GLY A 238 42.27 11.00 -45.63
N ALA A 239 42.33 9.89 -46.35
CA ALA A 239 42.25 9.87 -47.82
C ALA A 239 40.81 9.84 -48.36
N SER A 240 39.85 9.43 -47.58
CA SER A 240 38.43 9.33 -47.91
C SER A 240 37.57 9.75 -46.74
N ASP A 241 36.30 10.08 -46.98
CA ASP A 241 35.33 10.41 -45.93
C ASP A 241 35.16 9.25 -44.93
N ALA A 242 35.00 9.58 -43.65
CA ALA A 242 34.89 8.58 -42.58
C ALA A 242 33.43 8.18 -42.37
N ASN A 243 33.11 6.91 -42.63
CA ASN A 243 31.81 6.33 -42.29
C ASN A 243 31.83 5.78 -40.87
N ILE A 244 30.96 6.30 -40.05
CA ILE A 244 30.89 5.98 -38.61
C ILE A 244 29.62 5.18 -38.33
N HIS A 245 29.75 4.02 -37.72
CA HIS A 245 28.64 3.34 -37.09
C HIS A 245 28.56 3.81 -35.65
N PHE A 246 27.38 4.19 -35.23
CA PHE A 246 27.06 4.77 -33.93
C PHE A 246 25.98 3.93 -33.23
N LYS A 247 26.11 3.76 -31.94
CA LYS A 247 25.08 3.18 -31.10
C LYS A 247 24.87 4.03 -29.85
N LEU A 248 23.61 4.38 -29.57
CA LEU A 248 23.13 4.86 -28.29
C LEU A 248 22.40 3.70 -27.59
N GLY A 249 22.96 3.15 -26.50
CA GLY A 249 22.41 1.96 -25.86
C GLY A 249 23.40 1.27 -24.92
N ASN A 250 23.36 -0.06 -24.88
CA ASN A 250 24.30 -0.88 -24.14
C ASN A 250 24.60 -2.20 -24.90
N TRP A 251 25.25 -3.17 -24.24
CA TRP A 251 25.55 -4.48 -24.83
C TRP A 251 24.30 -5.29 -25.20
N GLY A 252 23.16 -5.03 -24.53
CA GLY A 252 21.88 -5.70 -24.80
C GLY A 252 21.11 -5.14 -26.00
N GLY A 253 21.53 -3.99 -26.57
CA GLY A 253 20.87 -3.35 -27.70
C GLY A 253 21.04 -1.84 -27.72
N GLY A 254 20.27 -1.15 -28.56
CA GLY A 254 20.29 0.31 -28.65
C GLY A 254 19.71 0.85 -29.95
N ASP A 255 19.73 2.17 -30.08
CA ASP A 255 19.49 2.87 -31.35
C ASP A 255 20.81 2.91 -32.13
N GLU A 256 20.85 2.25 -33.28
CA GLU A 256 22.01 2.10 -34.13
C GLU A 256 21.81 2.90 -35.42
N GLN A 257 22.76 3.77 -35.74
CA GLN A 257 22.74 4.62 -36.91
C GLN A 257 24.12 4.72 -37.53
N GLN A 258 24.16 5.30 -38.77
CA GLN A 258 25.40 5.57 -39.48
C GLN A 258 25.42 7.03 -39.90
N PHE A 259 26.61 7.64 -39.89
CA PHE A 259 26.82 8.96 -40.43
C PHE A 259 28.23 9.09 -41.04
N THR A 260 28.42 10.09 -41.85
CA THR A 260 29.69 10.34 -42.55
C THR A 260 30.30 11.64 -42.03
N ILE A 261 31.60 11.63 -41.78
CA ILE A 261 32.41 12.81 -41.48
C ILE A 261 33.25 13.12 -42.70
N PRO A 262 32.95 14.19 -43.46
CA PRO A 262 33.76 14.61 -44.63
C PRO A 262 35.18 14.99 -44.23
N VAL A 263 36.16 14.48 -44.96
CA VAL A 263 37.58 14.81 -44.77
C VAL A 263 37.90 16.19 -45.34
N GLY A 264 38.92 16.85 -44.75
CA GLY A 264 39.39 18.17 -45.21
C GLY A 264 38.53 19.35 -44.80
N LYS A 265 37.51 19.10 -43.96
CA LYS A 265 36.72 20.13 -43.28
C LYS A 265 37.29 20.34 -41.87
N GLY A 266 37.06 21.53 -41.29
CA GLY A 266 37.28 21.77 -39.90
C GLY A 266 36.27 20.99 -39.00
N TYR A 267 36.19 21.33 -37.73
CA TYR A 267 35.15 20.78 -36.88
C TYR A 267 33.77 21.09 -37.41
N GLN A 268 32.93 20.06 -37.44
CA GLN A 268 31.55 20.15 -37.92
C GLN A 268 30.62 19.47 -36.91
N LYS A 269 29.36 19.89 -36.91
CA LYS A 269 28.33 19.31 -36.07
C LYS A 269 27.50 18.30 -36.86
N VAL A 270 27.58 17.05 -36.49
CA VAL A 270 26.67 16.00 -36.94
C VAL A 270 25.46 15.98 -36.03
N VAL A 271 24.27 16.02 -36.59
CA VAL A 271 23.01 16.02 -35.85
C VAL A 271 22.22 14.76 -36.23
N LEU A 272 21.90 13.95 -35.23
CA LEU A 272 21.10 12.74 -35.41
C LEU A 272 19.84 12.85 -34.54
N SER A 273 18.74 12.27 -35.04
CA SER A 273 17.55 12.02 -34.21
C SER A 273 17.68 10.62 -33.64
N VAL A 274 17.62 10.48 -32.32
CA VAL A 274 17.81 9.21 -31.62
C VAL A 274 16.63 8.95 -30.69
N SER A 275 16.24 7.67 -30.55
CA SER A 275 15.20 7.24 -29.63
C SER A 275 15.73 6.07 -28.79
N PRO A 276 16.12 6.32 -27.52
CA PRO A 276 16.69 5.29 -26.65
C PRO A 276 15.75 4.09 -26.49
N LYS A 277 16.29 2.89 -26.61
CA LYS A 277 15.55 1.63 -26.38
C LYS A 277 15.67 1.11 -24.95
N MET A 278 16.30 1.90 -24.07
CA MET A 278 16.52 1.56 -22.65
C MET A 278 16.85 2.80 -21.84
N ALA A 279 16.59 2.75 -20.55
CA ALA A 279 16.81 3.90 -19.66
C ALA A 279 18.30 4.22 -19.41
N ASN A 280 19.19 3.21 -19.40
CA ASN A 280 20.62 3.40 -19.18
C ASN A 280 21.40 3.16 -20.47
N ASN A 281 22.02 4.20 -20.99
CA ASN A 281 22.67 4.24 -22.31
C ASN A 281 24.15 4.57 -22.20
N GLY A 282 24.89 4.14 -23.20
CA GLY A 282 26.24 4.58 -23.51
C GLY A 282 26.34 5.02 -24.96
N ILE A 283 27.48 5.57 -25.34
CA ILE A 283 27.79 6.00 -26.68
C ILE A 283 28.92 5.15 -27.22
N MET A 284 28.63 4.38 -28.28
CA MET A 284 29.60 3.52 -28.94
C MET A 284 29.83 3.99 -30.38
N PHE A 285 31.08 3.93 -30.81
CA PHE A 285 31.49 4.15 -32.19
C PHE A 285 32.25 2.95 -32.76
N GLN A 286 32.04 2.69 -34.06
CA GLN A 286 32.75 1.69 -34.86
C GLN A 286 33.11 2.32 -36.20
N HIS A 287 34.41 2.22 -36.58
CA HIS A 287 34.88 2.82 -37.84
C HIS A 287 36.18 2.16 -38.35
N GLY A 288 36.31 0.84 -38.22
CA GLY A 288 37.51 0.11 -38.61
C GLY A 288 37.90 0.30 -40.11
N ASN A 289 36.90 0.40 -40.96
CA ASN A 289 37.11 0.57 -42.40
C ASN A 289 37.67 1.95 -42.81
N PHE A 290 37.79 2.90 -41.88
CA PHE A 290 38.36 4.22 -42.13
C PHE A 290 39.83 4.25 -41.64
N ALA A 291 40.74 4.55 -42.60
CA ALA A 291 42.14 4.85 -42.29
C ALA A 291 42.36 6.36 -42.21
N GLY A 292 42.76 6.83 -41.05
CA GLY A 292 42.93 8.26 -40.77
C GLY A 292 42.80 8.62 -39.30
N LYS A 293 42.49 9.89 -39.06
CA LYS A 293 42.24 10.40 -37.71
C LYS A 293 40.82 10.90 -37.57
N ILE A 294 40.18 10.53 -36.47
CA ILE A 294 38.88 11.09 -36.05
C ILE A 294 39.08 11.85 -34.75
N TYR A 295 38.52 13.04 -34.69
CA TYR A 295 38.54 13.93 -33.54
C TYR A 295 37.14 14.07 -32.99
N TRP A 296 36.91 13.61 -31.77
CA TRP A 296 35.66 13.82 -31.04
C TRP A 296 35.86 14.96 -30.06
N LYS A 297 35.13 16.09 -30.27
CA LYS A 297 35.29 17.27 -29.43
C LYS A 297 34.20 17.41 -28.37
N SER A 298 32.94 17.28 -28.76
CA SER A 298 31.84 17.32 -27.79
C SER A 298 30.64 16.52 -28.29
N ILE A 299 29.85 16.07 -27.36
CA ILE A 299 28.59 15.35 -27.57
C ILE A 299 27.50 15.98 -26.72
N THR A 300 26.37 16.34 -27.30
CA THR A 300 25.23 16.90 -26.60
C THR A 300 23.98 16.10 -26.99
N ILE A 301 23.20 15.69 -26.00
CA ILE A 301 21.88 15.10 -26.16
C ILE A 301 20.86 16.08 -25.58
N SER A 302 19.86 16.43 -26.38
CA SER A 302 18.81 17.38 -26.01
C SER A 302 17.46 16.90 -26.54
N HIS A 303 16.40 17.41 -25.96
CA HIS A 303 15.04 17.20 -26.47
C HIS A 303 14.26 18.52 -26.50
N MET A 304 13.17 18.51 -27.26
CA MET A 304 12.24 19.63 -27.28
C MET A 304 11.17 19.41 -26.22
N GLU A 305 11.08 20.29 -25.22
CA GLU A 305 10.02 20.25 -24.24
C GLU A 305 9.19 21.55 -24.24
N THR A 306 7.94 21.43 -23.76
CA THR A 306 7.13 22.61 -23.48
C THR A 306 7.74 23.32 -22.27
N PRO A 307 8.03 24.62 -22.31
CA PRO A 307 8.64 25.33 -21.19
C PRO A 307 7.72 25.24 -19.98
N VAL A 308 8.18 24.55 -18.93
CA VAL A 308 7.53 24.53 -17.64
C VAL A 308 8.19 25.63 -16.81
N MET A 309 7.42 26.67 -16.46
CA MET A 309 7.87 27.63 -15.47
C MET A 309 7.73 26.97 -14.10
N GLU A 310 8.83 26.54 -13.52
CA GLU A 310 8.85 25.93 -12.20
C GLU A 310 9.00 27.00 -11.12
N ILE A 311 8.17 26.94 -10.09
CA ILE A 311 8.24 27.79 -8.92
C ILE A 311 8.49 26.93 -7.67
N PRO A 312 9.32 27.40 -6.71
CA PRO A 312 9.49 26.70 -5.46
C PRO A 312 8.18 26.68 -4.66
N SER A 313 7.84 25.51 -4.12
CA SER A 313 6.70 25.30 -3.23
C SER A 313 7.21 24.68 -1.94
N THR A 314 7.23 25.46 -0.86
CA THR A 314 7.67 25.02 0.47
C THR A 314 6.80 23.87 0.96
N VAL A 315 7.43 22.78 1.38
CA VAL A 315 6.81 21.59 1.96
C VAL A 315 6.90 21.63 3.47
N ALA A 316 8.06 22.07 3.99
CA ALA A 316 8.28 22.28 5.42
C ALA A 316 9.37 23.35 5.64
N LYS A 317 9.26 24.10 6.72
CA LYS A 317 10.22 25.15 7.09
C LYS A 317 10.38 25.23 8.61
N LEU A 318 11.63 25.45 9.06
CA LEU A 318 11.98 25.87 10.42
C LEU A 318 12.84 27.16 10.31
N ASP A 319 12.38 28.24 10.83
CA ASP A 319 13.14 29.51 10.88
C ASP A 319 13.76 29.77 12.25
N PHE A 320 13.52 28.89 13.21
CA PHE A 320 14.03 28.92 14.58
C PHE A 320 13.71 30.20 15.38
N GLU A 321 12.77 31.01 14.90
CA GLU A 321 12.36 32.25 15.61
C GLU A 321 11.45 31.95 16.81
N GLY A 322 10.90 30.71 16.88
CA GLY A 322 10.13 30.19 18.02
C GLY A 322 10.95 29.31 18.96
N GLU A 323 10.28 28.28 19.53
CA GLU A 323 10.92 27.28 20.39
C GLU A 323 11.34 26.01 19.59
N GLU A 324 11.05 25.96 18.30
CA GLU A 324 11.34 24.80 17.44
C GLU A 324 12.85 24.57 17.27
N SER A 325 13.23 23.33 17.19
CA SER A 325 14.59 22.87 16.91
C SER A 325 14.58 21.57 16.12
N LEU A 326 15.71 21.23 15.53
CA LEU A 326 15.92 19.91 14.96
C LEU A 326 16.11 18.88 16.08
N GLY A 327 15.78 17.62 15.81
CA GLY A 327 16.12 16.49 16.67
C GLY A 327 17.50 15.92 16.36
N GLY A 328 17.87 14.83 17.05
CA GLY A 328 19.08 14.09 16.67
C GLY A 328 19.64 13.22 17.78
N TRP A 329 20.65 12.43 17.40
CA TRP A 329 21.35 11.52 18.32
C TRP A 329 22.82 11.29 17.92
N GLY A 330 23.63 10.90 18.90
CA GLY A 330 25.03 10.49 18.69
C GLY A 330 26.05 11.62 18.64
N MET A 331 25.65 12.90 18.61
CA MET A 331 26.51 14.06 18.68
C MET A 331 26.90 14.39 20.13
N ASP A 332 28.03 15.11 20.29
CA ASP A 332 28.48 15.58 21.62
C ASP A 332 27.63 16.78 22.11
N HIS A 333 27.19 17.61 21.17
CA HIS A 333 26.27 18.75 21.40
C HIS A 333 24.99 18.52 20.58
N THR A 334 23.91 18.18 21.25
CA THR A 334 22.58 17.95 20.64
C THR A 334 22.00 19.23 20.02
N PRO A 335 21.14 19.13 19.00
CA PRO A 335 20.49 20.31 18.42
C PRO A 335 19.77 21.15 19.48
N GLU A 336 20.10 22.42 19.54
CA GLU A 336 19.50 23.40 20.45
C GLU A 336 19.23 24.69 19.69
N ASN A 337 18.06 25.28 19.85
CA ASN A 337 17.75 26.61 19.34
C ASN A 337 18.33 27.68 20.30
N VAL A 338 19.34 28.41 19.85
CA VAL A 338 19.97 29.48 20.59
C VAL A 338 19.84 30.81 19.84
N ASN A 339 18.97 31.67 20.33
CA ASN A 339 18.71 33.02 19.75
C ASN A 339 18.35 32.95 18.24
N GLY A 340 17.44 32.09 17.85
CA GLY A 340 16.97 31.98 16.47
C GLY A 340 17.90 31.19 15.54
N VAL A 341 18.84 30.39 16.09
CA VAL A 341 19.77 29.58 15.31
C VAL A 341 19.90 28.19 15.93
N CYS A 342 19.69 27.15 15.18
CA CYS A 342 19.95 25.78 15.64
C CYS A 342 21.46 25.51 15.67
N GLN A 343 21.98 25.16 16.85
CA GLN A 343 23.38 24.81 17.08
C GLN A 343 23.51 23.31 17.38
N VAL A 344 24.46 22.64 16.73
CA VAL A 344 24.69 21.22 16.89
C VAL A 344 26.14 20.87 16.52
N GLY A 345 26.74 19.85 17.13
CA GLY A 345 28.12 19.53 16.75
C GLY A 345 28.79 18.37 17.50
N ASN A 346 30.07 18.14 17.14
CA ASN A 346 30.94 17.15 17.75
C ASN A 346 32.28 17.78 18.13
N ASP A 347 32.81 17.43 19.30
CA ASP A 347 34.16 17.85 19.75
C ASP A 347 35.25 17.18 18.90
N ALA A 348 35.01 15.97 18.41
CA ALA A 348 35.88 15.23 17.53
C ALA A 348 35.07 14.43 16.49
N ALA A 349 35.69 14.13 15.35
CA ALA A 349 35.10 13.26 14.34
C ALA A 349 34.83 11.87 14.93
N LYS A 350 33.61 11.35 14.68
CA LYS A 350 33.21 9.99 15.01
C LYS A 350 33.82 9.00 14.02
N SER A 351 33.65 7.71 14.25
CA SER A 351 34.18 6.65 13.36
C SER A 351 33.46 6.54 12.01
N ALA A 352 32.24 7.08 11.90
CA ALA A 352 31.46 7.13 10.67
C ALA A 352 30.50 8.34 10.68
N ASP A 353 30.03 8.77 9.49
CA ASP A 353 29.14 9.92 9.34
C ASP A 353 27.79 9.68 10.02
N TRP A 354 27.24 8.47 9.97
CA TRP A 354 25.97 8.09 10.60
C TRP A 354 26.05 7.93 12.14
N ASN A 355 27.22 8.05 12.75
CA ASN A 355 27.36 7.93 14.21
C ASN A 355 26.95 9.21 14.95
N ALA A 356 26.64 10.29 14.23
CA ALA A 356 25.95 11.48 14.75
C ALA A 356 25.00 12.00 13.67
N GLN A 357 23.72 11.97 13.95
CA GLN A 357 22.66 12.30 13.00
C GLN A 357 21.73 13.35 13.56
N VAL A 358 21.63 14.48 12.88
CA VAL A 358 20.55 15.45 13.09
C VAL A 358 19.34 14.99 12.29
N ASN A 359 18.16 14.95 12.90
CA ASN A 359 16.94 14.53 12.22
C ASN A 359 15.88 15.64 12.16
N PHE A 360 15.19 15.64 11.06
CA PHE A 360 13.98 16.40 10.83
C PHE A 360 12.84 15.46 10.49
N GLU A 361 11.78 15.48 11.28
CA GLU A 361 10.57 14.68 11.11
C GLU A 361 9.37 15.62 10.91
N PRO A 362 8.99 15.90 9.65
CA PRO A 362 7.95 16.89 9.34
C PRO A 362 6.51 16.45 9.64
N GLY A 363 6.31 15.21 10.14
CA GLY A 363 4.99 14.66 10.42
C GLY A 363 4.26 14.10 9.20
N PHE A 364 4.92 14.02 8.04
CA PHE A 364 4.40 13.40 6.83
C PHE A 364 5.46 12.51 6.16
N ILE A 365 5.06 11.74 5.14
CA ILE A 365 5.97 10.92 4.33
C ILE A 365 6.36 11.70 3.07
N PHE A 366 7.67 11.75 2.78
CA PHE A 366 8.19 12.25 1.51
C PHE A 366 7.77 11.31 0.37
N GLU A 367 7.19 11.86 -0.67
CA GLU A 367 6.61 11.11 -1.78
C GLU A 367 7.69 10.43 -2.64
N ASN A 368 7.57 9.11 -2.81
CA ASN A 368 8.47 8.33 -3.65
C ASN A 368 8.42 8.82 -5.11
N GLY A 369 9.58 9.03 -5.71
CA GLY A 369 9.72 9.57 -7.07
C GLY A 369 9.83 11.09 -7.16
N THR A 370 9.51 11.83 -6.08
CA THR A 370 9.57 13.30 -6.04
C THR A 370 10.98 13.79 -5.70
N THR A 371 11.43 14.83 -6.41
CA THR A 371 12.69 15.53 -6.12
C THR A 371 12.43 16.67 -5.14
N TYR A 372 13.12 16.63 -4.01
CA TYR A 372 13.07 17.65 -2.97
C TYR A 372 14.36 18.45 -2.96
N HIS A 373 14.24 19.73 -2.63
CA HIS A 373 15.32 20.63 -2.31
C HIS A 373 15.43 20.76 -0.79
N LEU A 374 16.65 20.73 -0.27
CA LEU A 374 16.99 21.10 1.10
C LEU A 374 17.79 22.41 1.05
N LYS A 375 17.16 23.46 1.52
CA LYS A 375 17.74 24.81 1.57
C LYS A 375 17.95 25.21 3.02
N MET A 376 19.08 25.85 3.34
CA MET A 376 19.35 26.40 4.66
C MET A 376 20.47 27.44 4.62
N LYS A 377 20.51 28.33 5.58
CA LYS A 377 21.72 29.07 5.91
C LYS A 377 22.59 28.25 6.85
N LEU A 378 23.86 28.14 6.54
CA LEU A 378 24.79 27.28 7.25
C LEU A 378 26.13 27.96 7.46
N LYS A 379 26.69 27.83 8.66
CA LYS A 379 28.11 28.08 8.96
C LYS A 379 28.60 27.06 9.98
N GLY A 380 29.91 26.95 10.12
CA GLY A 380 30.52 26.12 11.14
C GLY A 380 31.76 26.74 11.78
N THR A 381 32.17 26.22 12.92
CA THR A 381 33.42 26.64 13.57
C THR A 381 34.64 26.24 12.75
N VAL A 382 34.55 25.21 11.95
CA VAL A 382 35.57 24.71 11.00
C VAL A 382 34.97 24.50 9.62
N ALA A 383 35.77 24.58 8.57
CA ALA A 383 35.35 24.20 7.24
C ALA A 383 35.34 22.66 7.12
N GLY A 384 34.36 22.13 6.41
CA GLY A 384 34.20 20.67 6.24
C GLY A 384 33.03 20.29 5.33
N THR A 385 32.60 19.06 5.41
CA THR A 385 31.45 18.55 4.67
C THR A 385 30.67 17.54 5.50
N PHE A 386 29.38 17.39 5.22
CA PHE A 386 28.56 16.29 5.73
C PHE A 386 27.55 15.84 4.67
N SER A 387 26.93 14.68 4.87
CA SER A 387 25.91 14.13 3.96
C SER A 387 24.50 14.33 4.52
N ALA A 388 23.50 14.33 3.63
CA ALA A 388 22.10 14.32 4.03
C ALA A 388 21.34 13.24 3.23
N ALA A 389 20.31 12.66 3.84
CA ALA A 389 19.54 11.58 3.24
C ALA A 389 18.10 11.53 3.74
N PHE A 390 17.20 10.97 2.91
CA PHE A 390 15.90 10.51 3.35
C PHE A 390 16.01 9.11 3.98
N GLN A 391 15.23 8.87 5.01
CA GLN A 391 15.18 7.59 5.69
C GLN A 391 13.75 7.19 6.01
N ASN A 392 13.43 5.92 5.78
CA ASN A 392 12.31 5.25 6.43
C ASN A 392 12.78 4.78 7.81
N PRO A 393 12.20 5.26 8.94
CA PRO A 393 12.60 4.84 10.28
C PRO A 393 12.41 3.34 10.52
N ASP A 394 11.44 2.73 9.86
CA ASP A 394 11.21 1.30 9.94
C ASP A 394 12.33 0.53 9.22
N GLY A 395 13.16 -0.14 10.03
CA GLY A 395 14.35 -0.84 9.57
C GLY A 395 15.50 0.07 9.09
N TYR A 396 15.46 1.37 9.37
CA TYR A 396 16.50 2.36 9.02
C TYR A 396 16.88 2.38 7.53
N LYS A 397 15.90 2.20 6.64
CA LYS A 397 16.13 2.12 5.19
C LYS A 397 16.43 3.48 4.59
N GLY A 398 17.50 3.60 3.84
CA GLY A 398 17.82 4.78 3.05
C GLY A 398 16.86 4.94 1.88
N CYS A 399 16.32 6.16 1.70
CA CYS A 399 15.33 6.49 0.67
C CYS A 399 15.78 7.63 -0.26
N GLY A 400 17.08 7.79 -0.46
CA GLY A 400 17.67 8.80 -1.34
C GLY A 400 18.66 9.70 -0.61
N ASN A 401 19.71 10.13 -1.32
CA ASN A 401 20.78 10.96 -0.78
C ASN A 401 20.81 12.30 -1.49
N PHE A 402 21.03 13.37 -0.72
CA PHE A 402 21.36 14.70 -1.23
C PHE A 402 22.83 14.77 -1.65
N GLN A 403 23.18 15.80 -2.44
CA GLN A 403 24.57 16.12 -2.65
C GLN A 403 25.25 16.44 -1.32
N ASN A 404 26.57 16.22 -1.23
CA ASN A 404 27.34 16.58 -0.03
C ASN A 404 27.26 18.06 0.26
N ILE A 405 27.02 18.40 1.51
CA ILE A 405 26.84 19.77 1.98
C ILE A 405 28.20 20.30 2.49
N SER A 406 28.65 21.41 1.91
CA SER A 406 29.89 22.06 2.30
C SER A 406 29.65 23.08 3.39
N VAL A 407 30.47 23.03 4.43
CA VAL A 407 30.47 23.97 5.58
C VAL A 407 31.63 24.96 5.46
N THR A 408 31.33 26.21 5.63
CA THR A 408 32.31 27.31 5.71
C THR A 408 32.24 27.98 7.07
N LYS A 409 33.28 28.80 7.42
CA LYS A 409 33.26 29.57 8.67
C LYS A 409 32.34 30.77 8.62
N ASP A 410 32.02 31.24 7.43
CA ASP A 410 31.08 32.31 7.18
C ASP A 410 29.70 31.74 6.82
N TRP A 411 28.65 32.48 7.11
CA TRP A 411 27.29 32.12 6.68
C TRP A 411 27.21 31.99 5.16
N LYS A 412 26.67 30.86 4.73
CA LYS A 412 26.42 30.57 3.32
C LYS A 412 25.03 29.95 3.17
N GLU A 413 24.30 30.34 2.14
CA GLU A 413 23.11 29.66 1.72
C GLU A 413 23.52 28.36 1.00
N VAL A 414 22.90 27.28 1.37
CA VAL A 414 23.05 25.93 0.77
C VAL A 414 21.69 25.54 0.19
N ASP A 415 21.69 25.02 -1.01
CA ASP A 415 20.52 24.41 -1.65
C ASP A 415 21.00 23.16 -2.38
N VAL A 416 20.56 22.01 -1.90
CA VAL A 416 20.93 20.68 -2.43
C VAL A 416 19.68 19.86 -2.70
N THR A 417 19.75 18.94 -3.66
CA THR A 417 18.58 18.17 -4.09
C THR A 417 18.77 16.69 -3.88
N ALA A 418 17.67 15.99 -3.64
CA ALA A 418 17.60 14.53 -3.67
C ALA A 418 16.25 14.08 -4.21
N LYS A 419 16.27 13.02 -5.01
CA LYS A 419 15.06 12.28 -5.35
C LYS A 419 14.74 11.30 -4.23
N CYS A 420 13.55 11.38 -3.64
CA CYS A 420 13.06 10.35 -2.75
C CYS A 420 12.79 9.09 -3.57
N ASN A 421 13.41 7.97 -3.24
CA ASN A 421 13.37 6.72 -4.02
C ASN A 421 13.06 5.50 -3.15
N GLY A 422 12.29 5.68 -2.09
CA GLY A 422 11.85 4.61 -1.19
C GLY A 422 10.53 4.95 -0.50
N ASP A 423 9.79 3.92 -0.15
CA ASP A 423 8.51 4.07 0.55
C ASP A 423 8.71 4.29 2.04
N GLY A 424 7.79 5.03 2.67
CA GLY A 424 7.81 5.29 4.11
C GLY A 424 8.91 6.26 4.56
N ALA A 425 9.49 7.04 3.67
CA ALA A 425 10.49 8.06 4.00
C ALA A 425 9.85 9.21 4.79
N SER A 426 9.87 9.13 6.12
CA SER A 426 9.29 10.16 7.02
C SER A 426 10.33 10.98 7.77
N ARG A 427 11.60 10.71 7.50
CA ARG A 427 12.73 11.36 8.19
C ARG A 427 13.76 11.88 7.19
N LEU A 428 14.25 13.11 7.40
CA LEU A 428 15.41 13.66 6.73
C LEU A 428 16.56 13.73 7.75
N LEU A 429 17.71 13.20 7.39
CA LEU A 429 18.90 13.11 8.23
C LEU A 429 20.02 14.00 7.69
N LEU A 430 20.72 14.70 8.58
CA LEU A 430 22.04 15.28 8.32
C LEU A 430 23.05 14.40 9.06
N ASN A 431 23.92 13.71 8.34
CA ASN A 431 24.92 12.80 8.90
C ASN A 431 26.21 13.59 9.19
N ILE A 432 26.36 14.04 10.41
CA ILE A 432 27.46 14.94 10.82
C ILE A 432 28.56 14.26 11.61
N GLY A 433 28.56 12.91 11.71
CA GLY A 433 29.52 12.21 12.57
C GLY A 433 30.97 12.45 12.22
N LEU A 434 31.32 12.64 10.96
CA LEU A 434 32.70 12.94 10.55
C LEU A 434 33.07 14.42 10.65
N TYR A 435 32.11 15.29 10.94
CA TYR A 435 32.36 16.74 11.13
C TYR A 435 32.73 17.03 12.59
N ALA A 436 33.94 17.55 12.81
CA ALA A 436 34.45 17.95 14.12
C ALA A 436 34.35 19.47 14.29
N GLY A 437 33.33 19.93 14.97
CA GLY A 437 33.04 21.33 15.20
C GLY A 437 31.56 21.57 15.45
N THR A 438 31.17 22.84 15.66
CA THR A 438 29.78 23.25 15.81
C THR A 438 29.24 23.76 14.48
N LEU A 439 28.08 23.28 14.07
CA LEU A 439 27.26 23.79 12.98
C LEU A 439 26.24 24.78 13.53
N TYR A 440 25.97 25.80 12.77
CA TYR A 440 24.93 26.80 13.00
C TYR A 440 24.03 26.77 11.78
N ILE A 441 22.76 26.37 11.98
CA ILE A 441 21.76 26.19 10.94
C ILE A 441 20.62 27.16 11.17
N ASP A 442 20.23 27.88 10.11
CA ASP A 442 19.13 28.81 10.10
C ASP A 442 18.35 28.71 8.78
N ASP A 443 17.11 29.20 8.75
CA ASP A 443 16.23 29.18 7.58
C ASP A 443 16.17 27.78 6.92
N PHE A 444 16.00 26.73 7.71
CA PHE A 444 15.91 25.34 7.21
C PHE A 444 14.60 25.12 6.48
N GLU A 445 14.67 24.89 5.19
CA GLU A 445 13.51 24.73 4.31
C GLU A 445 13.64 23.48 3.44
N VAL A 446 12.57 22.71 3.37
CA VAL A 446 12.39 21.65 2.37
C VAL A 446 11.30 22.11 1.41
N TYR A 447 11.59 22.12 0.11
CA TYR A 447 10.64 22.51 -0.92
C TYR A 447 10.73 21.62 -2.15
N ILE A 448 9.72 21.66 -2.98
CA ILE A 448 9.68 21.03 -4.31
C ILE A 448 9.51 22.10 -5.38
N MET A 449 9.98 21.83 -6.58
CA MET A 449 9.65 22.65 -7.74
C MET A 449 8.29 22.21 -8.27
N LYS A 450 7.32 23.12 -8.29
CA LYS A 450 6.00 22.90 -8.91
C LYS A 450 5.90 23.65 -10.21
N SER A 451 5.23 23.02 -11.18
CA SER A 451 4.90 23.69 -12.45
C SER A 451 4.03 24.94 -12.19
N ALA A 452 4.50 26.10 -12.59
CA ALA A 452 3.70 27.32 -12.60
C ALA A 452 2.58 27.29 -13.66
N ASN A 453 2.56 26.25 -14.49
CA ASN A 453 1.50 26.00 -15.46
C ASN A 453 0.33 25.21 -14.85
N SER A 454 0.28 25.01 -13.53
CA SER A 454 -0.85 24.41 -12.84
C SER A 454 -1.60 25.45 -11.99
N ILE A 455 -2.91 25.36 -11.97
CA ILE A 455 -3.78 26.12 -11.08
C ILE A 455 -4.19 25.19 -9.94
N PRO A 456 -3.80 25.48 -8.69
CA PRO A 456 -4.26 24.71 -7.54
C PRO A 456 -5.79 24.72 -7.45
N LEU A 457 -6.36 23.55 -7.17
CA LEU A 457 -7.77 23.47 -6.82
C LEU A 457 -8.01 24.06 -5.45
N THR A 458 -9.07 24.85 -5.29
CA THR A 458 -9.49 25.27 -3.96
C THR A 458 -9.99 24.09 -3.14
N ASP A 459 -10.07 24.25 -1.81
CA ASP A 459 -10.59 23.19 -0.94
C ASP A 459 -12.06 22.90 -1.23
N GLU A 460 -12.85 23.91 -1.63
CA GLU A 460 -14.23 23.73 -2.09
C GLU A 460 -14.34 22.93 -3.39
N GLU A 461 -13.42 23.19 -4.35
CA GLU A 461 -13.38 22.39 -5.58
C GLU A 461 -12.99 20.93 -5.31
N LYS A 462 -12.00 20.70 -4.43
CA LYS A 462 -11.60 19.35 -3.99
C LYS A 462 -12.76 18.63 -3.30
N LYS A 463 -13.41 19.31 -2.34
CA LYS A 463 -14.59 18.80 -1.63
C LYS A 463 -15.71 18.43 -2.61
N SER A 464 -16.06 19.32 -3.54
CA SER A 464 -17.10 19.07 -4.54
C SER A 464 -16.80 17.83 -5.40
N ARG A 465 -15.57 17.70 -5.92
CA ARG A 465 -15.17 16.55 -6.76
C ARG A 465 -15.21 15.23 -6.00
N LEU A 466 -14.79 15.25 -4.73
CA LEU A 466 -14.80 14.06 -3.89
C LEU A 466 -16.20 13.69 -3.43
N THR A 467 -17.07 14.66 -3.16
CA THR A 467 -18.50 14.44 -2.92
C THR A 467 -19.14 13.73 -4.11
N ASP A 468 -18.89 14.22 -5.33
CA ASP A 468 -19.39 13.58 -6.56
C ASP A 468 -18.82 12.16 -6.76
N ALA A 469 -17.54 11.94 -6.42
CA ALA A 469 -16.92 10.62 -6.55
C ALA A 469 -17.49 9.61 -5.55
N LEU A 470 -17.69 10.02 -4.29
CA LEU A 470 -18.33 9.19 -3.26
C LEU A 470 -19.77 8.86 -3.63
N GLY A 471 -20.54 9.86 -4.06
CA GLY A 471 -21.94 9.68 -4.47
C GLY A 471 -22.07 8.74 -5.67
N LYS A 472 -21.25 8.88 -6.71
CA LYS A 472 -21.23 7.97 -7.87
C LYS A 472 -20.88 6.54 -7.51
N TRP A 473 -19.91 6.35 -6.60
CA TRP A 473 -19.54 5.04 -6.09
C TRP A 473 -20.70 4.37 -5.35
N ILE A 474 -21.34 5.09 -4.42
CA ILE A 474 -22.45 4.57 -3.64
C ILE A 474 -23.65 4.28 -4.55
N ASP A 475 -23.95 5.17 -5.49
CA ASP A 475 -25.05 4.99 -6.45
C ASP A 475 -24.82 3.75 -7.32
N GLY A 476 -23.61 3.58 -7.88
CA GLY A 476 -23.28 2.40 -8.68
C GLY A 476 -23.35 1.09 -7.90
N MET A 477 -22.96 1.10 -6.61
CA MET A 477 -23.07 -0.08 -5.75
C MET A 477 -24.55 -0.40 -5.45
N MET A 478 -25.38 0.61 -5.17
CA MET A 478 -26.82 0.42 -4.95
C MET A 478 -27.53 -0.06 -6.22
N GLU A 479 -27.15 0.45 -7.41
CA GLU A 479 -27.62 -0.07 -8.69
C GLU A 479 -27.22 -1.54 -8.89
N ALA A 480 -25.96 -1.89 -8.62
CA ALA A 480 -25.45 -3.24 -8.79
C ALA A 480 -26.15 -4.26 -7.88
N THR A 481 -26.59 -3.85 -6.69
CA THR A 481 -27.30 -4.69 -5.72
C THR A 481 -28.83 -4.63 -5.87
N ASN A 482 -29.34 -3.67 -6.63
CA ASN A 482 -30.72 -3.57 -7.06
C ASN A 482 -31.77 -3.77 -5.94
N GLY A 483 -31.54 -3.12 -4.78
CA GLY A 483 -32.42 -3.19 -3.62
C GLY A 483 -32.34 -4.49 -2.80
N TYR A 484 -31.50 -5.44 -3.18
CA TYR A 484 -31.39 -6.73 -2.49
C TYR A 484 -30.60 -6.63 -1.18
N VAL A 485 -29.53 -5.82 -1.13
CA VAL A 485 -28.68 -5.65 0.04
C VAL A 485 -29.26 -4.56 0.92
N THR A 486 -29.95 -4.96 1.99
CA THR A 486 -30.73 -4.05 2.87
C THR A 486 -29.97 -3.58 4.09
N SER A 487 -28.70 -3.94 4.25
CA SER A 487 -27.89 -3.56 5.40
C SER A 487 -26.42 -3.38 5.00
N TRP A 488 -25.78 -2.33 5.52
CA TRP A 488 -24.44 -1.92 5.12
C TRP A 488 -23.64 -1.38 6.29
N ASP A 489 -22.33 -1.69 6.29
CA ASP A 489 -21.36 -0.82 6.91
C ASP A 489 -21.24 0.44 6.03
N VAL A 490 -22.03 1.48 6.39
CA VAL A 490 -22.02 2.73 5.63
C VAL A 490 -20.67 3.45 5.76
N VAL A 491 -20.05 3.34 6.95
CA VAL A 491 -18.68 3.77 7.23
C VAL A 491 -17.99 2.72 8.06
N ASN A 492 -16.77 2.39 7.66
CA ASN A 492 -15.88 1.45 8.33
C ASN A 492 -14.66 2.14 8.92
N GLU A 493 -14.30 1.79 10.19
CA GLU A 493 -13.06 2.17 10.87
C GLU A 493 -12.79 3.69 10.86
N ALA A 494 -13.76 4.46 11.32
CA ALA A 494 -13.64 5.91 11.30
C ALA A 494 -12.65 6.46 12.35
N LEU A 495 -12.53 5.81 13.53
CA LEU A 495 -11.84 6.36 14.68
C LEU A 495 -10.35 6.00 14.73
N SER A 496 -9.51 6.96 15.14
CA SER A 496 -8.06 6.76 15.29
C SER A 496 -7.68 5.99 16.56
N GLY A 497 -8.43 6.13 17.63
CA GLY A 497 -8.05 5.66 18.97
C GLY A 497 -7.24 6.66 19.80
N GLU A 498 -7.10 7.89 19.34
CA GLU A 498 -6.43 9.01 20.01
C GLU A 498 -7.34 10.24 20.09
N ASP A 499 -7.23 10.99 21.18
CA ASP A 499 -7.90 12.27 21.43
C ASP A 499 -6.81 13.36 21.45
N LYS A 500 -6.46 13.88 20.26
CA LYS A 500 -5.39 14.88 20.12
C LYS A 500 -5.85 16.30 20.40
N ASP A 501 -7.12 16.62 20.15
CA ASP A 501 -7.68 17.94 20.39
C ASP A 501 -8.19 18.13 21.82
N GLY A 502 -8.28 17.05 22.61
CA GLY A 502 -8.61 17.07 24.04
C GLY A 502 -10.10 17.31 24.32
N ASP A 503 -11.00 17.04 23.37
CA ASP A 503 -12.45 17.22 23.53
C ASP A 503 -13.14 16.08 24.29
N GLY A 504 -12.38 15.03 24.64
CA GLY A 504 -12.85 13.87 25.42
C GLY A 504 -13.48 12.79 24.56
N LYS A 505 -13.26 12.79 23.26
CA LYS A 505 -13.55 11.68 22.32
C LYS A 505 -12.38 11.46 21.38
N PHE A 506 -12.17 10.23 20.94
CA PHE A 506 -11.13 9.94 19.96
C PHE A 506 -11.45 10.60 18.60
N ASP A 507 -10.43 11.21 18.00
CA ASP A 507 -10.51 11.82 16.68
C ASP A 507 -10.84 10.79 15.59
N LEU A 508 -11.37 11.26 14.46
CA LEU A 508 -11.39 10.43 13.26
C LEU A 508 -9.96 10.27 12.70
N GLN A 509 -9.69 9.12 12.09
CA GLN A 509 -8.43 8.85 11.41
C GLN A 509 -8.15 9.93 10.35
N SER A 510 -6.94 10.46 10.29
CA SER A 510 -6.58 11.55 9.38
C SER A 510 -5.08 11.58 9.11
N ALA A 511 -4.70 11.57 7.84
CA ALA A 511 -3.32 11.80 7.45
C ALA A 511 -2.89 13.25 7.74
N LYS A 512 -3.79 14.22 7.55
CA LYS A 512 -3.52 15.64 7.80
C LYS A 512 -3.29 15.97 9.29
N ARG A 513 -4.00 15.27 10.18
CA ARG A 513 -3.83 15.42 11.64
C ARG A 513 -2.68 14.59 12.21
N GLY A 514 -2.09 13.71 11.40
CA GLY A 514 -0.96 12.87 11.82
C GLY A 514 -1.31 11.89 12.96
N ASN A 515 -2.56 11.41 13.02
CA ASN A 515 -3.02 10.41 13.98
C ASN A 515 -3.16 9.01 13.37
N VAL A 516 -2.46 8.77 12.28
CA VAL A 516 -2.32 7.49 11.60
C VAL A 516 -0.85 7.21 11.36
N SER A 517 -0.48 5.95 11.15
CA SER A 517 0.91 5.62 10.84
C SER A 517 1.35 6.25 9.50
N ALA A 518 2.64 6.48 9.36
CA ALA A 518 3.22 7.01 8.13
C ALA A 518 2.91 6.12 6.91
N ALA A 519 2.91 4.79 7.10
CA ALA A 519 2.55 3.83 6.06
C ALA A 519 1.07 3.93 5.68
N ASP A 520 0.18 4.08 6.66
CA ASP A 520 -1.26 4.26 6.41
C ASP A 520 -1.55 5.58 5.71
N ALA A 521 -0.90 6.67 6.12
CA ALA A 521 -1.02 7.97 5.44
C ALA A 521 -0.58 7.89 3.97
N GLN A 522 0.44 7.06 3.65
CA GLN A 522 0.90 6.88 2.27
C GLN A 522 -0.04 6.00 1.44
N ASN A 523 -0.60 4.93 2.03
CA ASN A 523 -1.32 3.90 1.28
C ASN A 523 -2.83 4.13 1.22
N ASN A 524 -3.40 4.82 2.20
CA ASN A 524 -4.83 5.01 2.36
C ASN A 524 -5.30 6.38 1.86
N PHE A 525 -6.61 6.53 1.66
CA PHE A 525 -7.24 7.78 1.28
C PHE A 525 -8.29 8.17 2.32
N TYR A 526 -8.02 9.23 3.07
CA TYR A 526 -8.87 9.71 4.16
C TYR A 526 -9.87 10.74 3.63
N TRP A 527 -11.11 10.33 3.40
CA TRP A 527 -12.18 11.18 2.88
C TRP A 527 -12.45 12.39 3.77
N GLN A 528 -12.42 12.20 5.09
CA GLN A 528 -12.62 13.24 6.10
C GLN A 528 -11.59 14.38 6.02
N ASP A 529 -10.38 14.12 5.52
CA ASP A 529 -9.36 15.14 5.30
C ASP A 529 -9.78 16.23 4.30
N TYR A 530 -10.76 15.93 3.46
CA TYR A 530 -11.26 16.80 2.41
C TYR A 530 -12.73 17.16 2.58
N LEU A 531 -13.55 16.24 3.06
CA LEU A 531 -14.99 16.42 3.23
C LEU A 531 -15.34 17.02 4.60
N GLY A 532 -14.45 16.82 5.61
CA GLY A 532 -14.69 17.17 7.00
C GLY A 532 -15.34 16.02 7.79
N ASP A 533 -15.13 16.01 9.08
CA ASP A 533 -15.48 14.89 9.97
C ASP A 533 -16.99 14.63 10.07
N LEU A 534 -17.80 15.67 9.98
CA LEU A 534 -19.26 15.53 10.00
C LEU A 534 -19.79 15.17 8.61
N ASP A 535 -19.38 15.90 7.58
CA ASP A 535 -19.93 15.75 6.23
C ASP A 535 -19.56 14.43 5.59
N TYR A 536 -18.35 13.87 5.89
CA TYR A 536 -17.93 12.56 5.40
C TYR A 536 -19.00 11.47 5.65
N VAL A 537 -19.44 11.35 6.89
CA VAL A 537 -20.42 10.32 7.27
C VAL A 537 -21.83 10.69 6.83
N ARG A 538 -22.21 11.98 6.96
CA ARG A 538 -23.52 12.47 6.56
C ARG A 538 -23.79 12.28 5.07
N LEU A 539 -22.79 12.56 4.23
CA LEU A 539 -22.87 12.34 2.77
C LEU A 539 -23.03 10.85 2.46
N ALA A 540 -22.20 9.98 3.07
CA ALA A 540 -22.30 8.54 2.85
C ALA A 540 -23.68 7.98 3.23
N VAL A 541 -24.23 8.41 4.36
CA VAL A 541 -25.59 8.02 4.81
C VAL A 541 -26.68 8.55 3.87
N ALA A 542 -26.60 9.83 3.48
CA ALA A 542 -27.58 10.45 2.60
C ALA A 542 -27.60 9.82 1.20
N ASP A 543 -26.41 9.61 0.61
CA ASP A 543 -26.27 8.99 -0.70
C ASP A 543 -26.73 7.52 -0.67
N ALA A 544 -26.39 6.76 0.38
CA ALA A 544 -26.86 5.39 0.54
C ALA A 544 -28.38 5.29 0.59
N ARG A 545 -29.06 6.13 1.37
CA ARG A 545 -30.53 6.13 1.46
C ARG A 545 -31.20 6.58 0.16
N LYS A 546 -30.68 7.63 -0.45
CA LYS A 546 -31.19 8.17 -1.71
C LYS A 546 -31.05 7.14 -2.85
N SER A 547 -29.87 6.60 -3.03
CA SER A 547 -29.57 5.67 -4.12
C SER A 547 -30.24 4.32 -3.92
N PHE A 548 -30.33 3.82 -2.68
CA PHE A 548 -31.07 2.60 -2.38
C PHE A 548 -32.54 2.69 -2.81
N ALA A 549 -33.22 3.81 -2.48
CA ALA A 549 -34.57 4.04 -2.90
C ALA A 549 -34.73 4.21 -4.44
N ALA A 550 -33.72 4.82 -5.09
CA ALA A 550 -33.70 4.98 -6.54
C ALA A 550 -33.53 3.65 -7.29
N HIS A 551 -32.85 2.68 -6.69
CA HIS A 551 -32.56 1.38 -7.29
C HIS A 551 -33.35 0.22 -6.66
N ASN A 552 -34.67 0.39 -6.61
CA ASN A 552 -35.69 -0.61 -6.21
C ASN A 552 -35.61 -1.06 -4.73
N GLY A 553 -34.88 -0.36 -3.89
CA GLY A 553 -34.84 -0.66 -2.46
C GLY A 553 -36.04 -0.11 -1.71
N ASP A 554 -36.52 -0.85 -0.72
CA ASP A 554 -37.55 -0.39 0.22
C ASP A 554 -36.86 0.42 1.35
N PRO A 555 -37.02 1.76 1.42
CA PRO A 555 -36.32 2.61 2.38
C PRO A 555 -36.46 2.19 3.85
N GLU A 556 -37.60 1.58 4.21
CA GLU A 556 -37.87 1.15 5.58
C GLU A 556 -37.01 -0.06 5.99
N LYS A 557 -36.55 -0.83 5.01
CA LYS A 557 -35.71 -2.01 5.24
C LYS A 557 -34.23 -1.68 5.33
N LEU A 558 -33.79 -0.53 4.81
CA LEU A 558 -32.38 -0.17 4.82
C LEU A 558 -31.87 0.09 6.24
N LYS A 559 -30.81 -0.62 6.63
CA LYS A 559 -30.11 -0.44 7.90
C LYS A 559 -28.65 -0.07 7.63
N LEU A 560 -28.23 1.06 8.18
CA LEU A 560 -26.87 1.61 8.01
C LEU A 560 -26.14 1.56 9.34
N PHE A 561 -24.97 0.90 9.34
CA PHE A 561 -24.11 0.68 10.50
C PHE A 561 -22.83 1.48 10.38
N ILE A 562 -22.31 1.93 11.53
CA ILE A 562 -20.91 2.32 11.67
C ILE A 562 -20.17 1.14 12.26
N ASN A 563 -19.18 0.63 11.55
CA ASN A 563 -18.39 -0.54 11.93
C ASN A 563 -16.98 -0.11 12.36
N ASP A 564 -16.48 -0.66 13.47
CA ASP A 564 -15.11 -0.38 13.89
C ASP A 564 -14.52 -1.58 14.66
N TYR A 565 -13.18 -1.62 14.75
CA TYR A 565 -12.42 -2.64 15.46
C TYR A 565 -12.01 -2.17 16.86
N HIS A 566 -11.63 -3.12 17.73
CA HIS A 566 -11.18 -2.87 19.10
C HIS A 566 -12.21 -2.13 19.98
N LEU A 567 -13.49 -2.28 19.71
CA LEU A 567 -14.54 -1.70 20.56
C LEU A 567 -14.64 -2.40 21.92
N GLU A 568 -14.11 -3.64 22.03
CA GLU A 568 -13.99 -4.47 23.22
C GLU A 568 -12.68 -4.25 23.99
N SER A 569 -11.90 -3.23 23.67
CA SER A 569 -10.55 -3.02 24.19
C SER A 569 -10.51 -2.77 25.69
N ASP A 570 -9.56 -3.43 26.38
CA ASP A 570 -9.34 -3.27 27.82
C ASP A 570 -8.29 -2.19 28.15
N TRP A 571 -7.36 -1.90 27.25
CA TRP A 571 -6.29 -0.92 27.47
C TRP A 571 -6.77 0.53 27.54
N ASP A 572 -7.90 0.85 26.89
CA ASP A 572 -8.54 2.17 26.89
C ASP A 572 -9.91 2.17 27.60
N ASP A 573 -10.25 1.10 28.30
CA ASP A 573 -11.51 0.92 28.99
C ASP A 573 -12.74 1.11 28.07
N ASN A 574 -12.72 0.50 26.88
CA ASN A 574 -13.70 0.67 25.81
C ASN A 574 -13.82 2.16 25.33
N GLY A 575 -12.73 2.92 25.41
CA GLY A 575 -12.68 4.34 25.06
C GLY A 575 -13.07 4.59 23.60
N LYS A 576 -12.67 3.70 22.70
CA LYS A 576 -13.03 3.78 21.28
C LYS A 576 -14.54 3.66 21.06
N LEU A 577 -15.21 2.71 21.70
CA LEU A 577 -16.67 2.58 21.62
C LEU A 577 -17.40 3.78 22.23
N LYS A 578 -16.94 4.26 23.38
CA LYS A 578 -17.52 5.45 24.02
C LYS A 578 -17.43 6.67 23.10
N SER A 579 -16.32 6.82 22.38
CA SER A 579 -16.11 7.89 21.40
C SER A 579 -16.97 7.70 20.15
N LEU A 580 -17.11 6.46 19.65
CA LEU A 580 -18.00 6.16 18.53
C LEU A 580 -19.46 6.52 18.82
N ILE A 581 -19.96 6.23 20.01
CA ILE A 581 -21.32 6.59 20.44
C ILE A 581 -21.50 8.12 20.43
N LYS A 582 -20.51 8.89 20.91
CA LYS A 582 -20.53 10.36 20.86
C LYS A 582 -20.54 10.87 19.42
N TRP A 583 -19.68 10.30 18.54
CA TRP A 583 -19.65 10.66 17.13
C TRP A 583 -20.97 10.37 16.41
N ILE A 584 -21.63 9.25 16.68
CA ILE A 584 -22.95 8.94 16.13
C ILE A 584 -23.95 10.04 16.52
N HIS A 585 -23.93 10.48 17.79
CA HIS A 585 -24.75 11.59 18.24
C HIS A 585 -24.44 12.89 17.46
N ASP A 586 -23.15 13.20 17.26
CA ASP A 586 -22.74 14.41 16.53
C ASP A 586 -23.12 14.35 15.04
N TRP A 587 -23.01 13.19 14.40
CA TRP A 587 -23.45 13.00 13.01
C TRP A 587 -24.97 13.16 12.86
N GLU A 588 -25.76 12.69 13.82
CA GLU A 588 -27.21 12.79 13.82
C GLU A 588 -27.75 14.15 14.33
N ALA A 589 -26.89 15.01 14.86
CA ALA A 589 -27.28 16.32 15.40
C ALA A 589 -27.88 17.27 14.35
N ASP A 590 -27.73 16.98 13.05
CA ASP A 590 -28.38 17.70 11.95
C ASP A 590 -29.89 17.42 11.86
N GLY A 591 -30.41 16.43 12.57
CA GLY A 591 -31.82 16.02 12.58
C GLY A 591 -32.29 15.32 11.30
N VAL A 592 -31.38 15.04 10.35
CA VAL A 592 -31.67 14.39 9.06
C VAL A 592 -30.89 13.07 8.92
N THR A 593 -29.61 13.07 9.30
CA THR A 593 -28.78 11.87 9.26
C THR A 593 -29.31 10.83 10.26
N LYS A 594 -29.51 9.60 9.79
CA LYS A 594 -29.97 8.48 10.63
C LYS A 594 -29.03 7.30 10.48
N ILE A 595 -28.37 6.92 11.58
CA ILE A 595 -27.54 5.73 11.71
C ILE A 595 -28.35 4.67 12.48
N ASP A 596 -28.56 3.51 11.88
CA ASP A 596 -29.43 2.49 12.46
C ASP A 596 -28.72 1.62 13.48
N GLY A 597 -27.42 1.36 13.32
CA GLY A 597 -26.71 0.43 14.17
C GLY A 597 -25.24 0.73 14.41
N ILE A 598 -24.68 0.03 15.40
CA ILE A 598 -23.25 -0.08 15.68
C ILE A 598 -22.85 -1.51 15.36
N ALA A 599 -21.79 -1.68 14.55
CA ALA A 599 -21.16 -2.96 14.31
C ALA A 599 -19.76 -3.00 14.96
N THR A 600 -19.45 -4.09 15.60
CA THR A 600 -18.13 -4.37 16.17
C THR A 600 -17.48 -5.51 15.41
N GLN A 601 -16.26 -5.31 14.93
CA GLN A 601 -15.54 -6.35 14.17
C GLN A 601 -15.25 -7.59 15.03
N MET A 602 -14.78 -7.39 16.25
CA MET A 602 -14.42 -8.47 17.20
C MET A 602 -13.39 -9.47 16.64
N HIS A 603 -12.32 -8.96 16.06
CA HIS A 603 -11.12 -9.76 15.78
C HIS A 603 -10.35 -10.01 17.07
N ILE A 604 -10.77 -11.00 17.85
CA ILE A 604 -10.28 -11.24 19.21
C ILE A 604 -9.22 -12.34 19.27
N SER A 605 -8.66 -12.56 20.47
CA SER A 605 -7.80 -13.69 20.77
C SER A 605 -8.20 -14.34 22.11
N CYS A 606 -8.04 -15.65 22.19
CA CYS A 606 -8.09 -16.40 23.44
C CYS A 606 -6.69 -16.39 24.05
N TYR A 607 -6.59 -16.12 25.34
CA TYR A 607 -5.32 -15.95 26.04
C TYR A 607 -5.10 -17.07 27.06
N ALA A 608 -3.91 -17.68 27.05
CA ALA A 608 -3.51 -18.65 28.04
C ALA A 608 -3.31 -18.04 29.45
N ASP A 609 -2.98 -16.74 29.53
CA ASP A 609 -2.90 -16.04 30.82
C ASP A 609 -4.30 -15.76 31.37
N PRO A 610 -4.68 -16.34 32.54
CA PRO A 610 -6.02 -16.20 33.07
C PRO A 610 -6.43 -14.76 33.41
N ASN A 611 -5.49 -13.92 33.84
CA ASN A 611 -5.78 -12.54 34.20
C ASN A 611 -6.09 -11.70 32.98
N THR A 612 -5.30 -11.86 31.90
CA THR A 612 -5.55 -11.22 30.61
C THR A 612 -6.87 -11.70 30.03
N GLN A 613 -7.13 -13.02 30.04
CA GLN A 613 -8.39 -13.57 29.53
C GLN A 613 -9.62 -13.04 30.29
N GLU A 614 -9.53 -12.91 31.62
CA GLU A 614 -10.63 -12.35 32.42
C GLU A 614 -10.83 -10.86 32.13
N SER A 615 -9.75 -10.08 32.02
CA SER A 615 -9.83 -8.67 31.59
C SER A 615 -10.54 -8.51 30.24
N LYS A 616 -10.17 -9.31 29.23
CA LYS A 616 -10.82 -9.30 27.92
C LYS A 616 -12.32 -9.64 28.01
N LYS A 617 -12.68 -10.69 28.78
CA LYS A 617 -14.09 -11.06 29.00
C LYS A 617 -14.90 -9.93 29.64
N ASN A 618 -14.34 -9.27 30.63
CA ASN A 618 -15.02 -8.17 31.33
C ASN A 618 -15.28 -6.98 30.39
N HIS A 619 -14.33 -6.67 29.48
CA HIS A 619 -14.48 -5.57 28.53
C HIS A 619 -15.38 -5.94 27.33
N ILE A 620 -15.47 -7.21 26.96
CA ILE A 620 -16.51 -7.72 26.04
C ILE A 620 -17.92 -7.52 26.64
N VAL A 621 -18.11 -7.86 27.91
CA VAL A 621 -19.38 -7.61 28.63
C VAL A 621 -19.72 -6.11 28.62
N LYS A 622 -18.76 -5.28 29.03
CA LYS A 622 -18.93 -3.83 29.06
C LYS A 622 -19.21 -3.25 27.68
N MET A 623 -18.57 -3.77 26.63
CA MET A 623 -18.87 -3.38 25.24
C MET A 623 -20.34 -3.65 24.91
N PHE A 624 -20.86 -4.83 25.19
CA PHE A 624 -22.28 -5.14 24.92
C PHE A 624 -23.22 -4.27 25.75
N GLU A 625 -22.88 -3.96 27.00
CA GLU A 625 -23.68 -3.04 27.84
C GLU A 625 -23.72 -1.62 27.23
N LEU A 626 -22.57 -1.11 26.74
CA LEU A 626 -22.50 0.19 26.08
C LEU A 626 -23.26 0.20 24.76
N MET A 627 -23.13 -0.85 23.94
CA MET A 627 -23.89 -0.99 22.69
C MET A 627 -25.39 -1.05 22.97
N ALA A 628 -25.84 -1.85 23.94
CA ALA A 628 -27.24 -1.91 24.35
C ALA A 628 -27.77 -0.54 24.85
N GLY A 629 -26.95 0.17 25.64
CA GLY A 629 -27.26 1.50 26.17
C GLY A 629 -27.34 2.60 25.09
N SER A 630 -26.74 2.40 23.92
CA SER A 630 -26.80 3.35 22.80
C SER A 630 -28.18 3.42 22.14
N GLY A 631 -29.04 2.42 22.35
CA GLY A 631 -30.36 2.29 21.71
C GLY A 631 -30.31 1.93 20.22
N LYS A 632 -29.12 1.73 19.65
CA LYS A 632 -28.88 1.33 18.25
C LYS A 632 -29.03 -0.18 18.06
N LEU A 633 -29.23 -0.62 16.82
CA LEU A 633 -29.06 -2.03 16.47
C LEU A 633 -27.61 -2.46 16.72
N CYS A 634 -27.41 -3.67 17.20
CA CYS A 634 -26.11 -4.19 17.59
C CYS A 634 -25.73 -5.40 16.74
N LYS A 635 -24.59 -5.32 16.06
CA LYS A 635 -24.05 -6.40 15.23
C LYS A 635 -22.61 -6.73 15.64
N ILE A 636 -22.30 -8.03 15.70
CA ILE A 636 -20.92 -8.49 15.58
C ILE A 636 -20.71 -8.77 14.10
N SER A 637 -19.82 -8.00 13.45
CA SER A 637 -19.68 -7.99 11.99
C SER A 637 -18.60 -8.91 11.44
N GLU A 638 -17.54 -9.22 12.24
CA GLU A 638 -16.32 -9.84 11.72
C GLU A 638 -15.67 -10.79 12.74
N LEU A 639 -16.47 -11.52 13.51
CA LEU A 639 -15.95 -12.36 14.59
C LEU A 639 -14.97 -13.39 14.07
N ASP A 640 -13.74 -13.32 14.50
CA ASP A 640 -12.75 -14.37 14.41
C ASP A 640 -11.87 -14.41 15.68
N MET A 641 -11.17 -15.52 15.89
CA MET A 641 -10.44 -15.72 17.12
C MET A 641 -9.08 -16.35 16.86
N GLY A 642 -7.99 -15.71 17.36
CA GLY A 642 -6.67 -16.30 17.46
C GLY A 642 -6.45 -16.94 18.82
N TYR A 643 -5.24 -17.46 19.06
CA TYR A 643 -4.80 -17.95 20.38
C TYR A 643 -3.43 -17.38 20.72
N VAL A 644 -3.28 -16.88 21.94
CA VAL A 644 -2.04 -16.30 22.47
C VAL A 644 -1.56 -17.13 23.65
N ASP A 645 -0.33 -17.63 23.62
CA ASP A 645 0.27 -18.44 24.68
C ASP A 645 0.63 -17.61 25.92
N ALA A 646 1.09 -18.29 26.97
CA ALA A 646 1.50 -17.65 28.23
C ALA A 646 2.74 -16.73 28.07
N ALA A 647 3.47 -16.83 26.97
CA ALA A 647 4.59 -15.95 26.65
C ALA A 647 4.16 -14.72 25.81
N GLY A 648 2.85 -14.58 25.52
CA GLY A 648 2.30 -13.49 24.73
C GLY A 648 2.50 -13.64 23.21
N LYS A 649 2.70 -14.87 22.72
CA LYS A 649 2.90 -15.16 21.30
C LYS A 649 1.70 -15.82 20.69
N ASP A 650 1.40 -15.47 19.46
CA ASP A 650 0.40 -16.16 18.66
C ASP A 650 0.78 -17.62 18.44
N VAL A 651 -0.21 -18.52 18.57
CA VAL A 651 -0.07 -19.96 18.33
C VAL A 651 -0.75 -20.29 16.99
N THR A 652 0.02 -20.88 16.06
CA THR A 652 -0.51 -21.27 14.75
C THR A 652 -1.37 -22.54 14.85
N TYR A 653 -2.32 -22.71 13.93
CA TYR A 653 -3.29 -23.84 13.94
C TYR A 653 -2.62 -25.21 14.02
N ASP A 654 -1.42 -25.39 13.45
CA ASP A 654 -0.65 -26.64 13.45
C ASP A 654 0.16 -26.86 14.75
N GLN A 655 0.22 -25.87 15.64
CA GLN A 655 0.89 -25.93 16.95
C GLN A 655 -0.10 -25.98 18.11
N MET A 656 -1.40 -25.84 17.84
CA MET A 656 -2.45 -25.86 18.84
C MET A 656 -2.55 -27.20 19.55
N THR A 657 -2.65 -27.17 20.87
CA THR A 657 -3.01 -28.34 21.69
C THR A 657 -4.53 -28.49 21.77
N GLU A 658 -4.99 -29.71 22.09
CA GLU A 658 -6.42 -29.98 22.32
C GLU A 658 -7.04 -29.10 23.42
N GLU A 659 -6.28 -28.79 24.48
CA GLU A 659 -6.78 -27.94 25.56
C GLU A 659 -6.98 -26.51 25.07
N GLN A 660 -6.06 -25.97 24.30
CA GLN A 660 -6.18 -24.64 23.69
C GLN A 660 -7.38 -24.54 22.74
N HIS A 661 -7.66 -25.60 21.95
CA HIS A 661 -8.89 -25.66 21.15
C HIS A 661 -10.16 -25.63 22.01
N LYS A 662 -10.16 -26.29 23.17
CA LYS A 662 -11.29 -26.26 24.13
C LYS A 662 -11.44 -24.91 24.79
N GLU A 663 -10.36 -24.23 25.14
CA GLU A 663 -10.38 -22.86 25.67
C GLU A 663 -11.00 -21.88 24.65
N MET A 664 -10.63 -21.98 23.37
CA MET A 664 -11.27 -21.19 22.30
C MET A 664 -12.76 -21.51 22.16
N ARG A 665 -13.16 -22.80 22.23
CA ARG A 665 -14.56 -23.21 22.27
C ARG A 665 -15.33 -22.49 23.36
N ASP A 666 -14.78 -22.49 24.57
CA ASP A 666 -15.43 -21.92 25.76
C ASP A 666 -15.54 -20.39 25.65
N LEU A 667 -14.55 -19.73 24.99
CA LEU A 667 -14.62 -18.29 24.74
C LEU A 667 -15.66 -17.95 23.65
N TYR A 668 -15.79 -18.74 22.57
CA TYR A 668 -16.89 -18.56 21.62
C TYR A 668 -18.26 -18.70 22.28
N THR A 669 -18.41 -19.75 23.14
CA THR A 669 -19.66 -19.95 23.92
C THR A 669 -19.96 -18.71 24.77
N PHE A 670 -18.97 -18.19 25.49
CA PHE A 670 -19.11 -17.02 26.35
C PHE A 670 -19.54 -15.77 25.53
N VAL A 671 -18.86 -15.47 24.42
CA VAL A 671 -19.14 -14.29 23.59
C VAL A 671 -20.59 -14.31 23.10
N LEU A 672 -21.03 -15.42 22.50
CA LEU A 672 -22.39 -15.50 21.95
C LEU A 672 -23.45 -15.48 23.05
N GLN A 673 -23.25 -16.19 24.15
CA GLN A 673 -24.19 -16.17 25.28
C GLN A 673 -24.33 -14.76 25.87
N LYS A 674 -23.22 -14.02 26.02
CA LYS A 674 -23.25 -12.64 26.53
C LYS A 674 -23.91 -11.67 25.57
N TYR A 675 -23.73 -11.85 24.23
CA TYR A 675 -24.47 -11.07 23.25
C TYR A 675 -26.00 -11.22 23.41
N PHE A 676 -26.52 -12.45 23.49
CA PHE A 676 -27.94 -12.69 23.65
C PHE A 676 -28.49 -12.36 25.03
N GLU A 677 -27.64 -12.41 26.07
CA GLU A 677 -28.01 -12.05 27.44
C GLU A 677 -28.15 -10.53 27.64
N ILE A 678 -27.25 -9.75 27.05
CA ILE A 678 -27.11 -8.32 27.35
C ILE A 678 -27.81 -7.44 26.34
N ILE A 679 -27.71 -7.77 25.02
CA ILE A 679 -28.33 -6.97 23.96
C ILE A 679 -29.84 -7.23 23.97
N PRO A 680 -30.69 -6.17 24.11
CA PRO A 680 -32.15 -6.31 24.04
C PRO A 680 -32.59 -7.00 22.74
N ILE A 681 -33.60 -7.86 22.81
CA ILE A 681 -34.04 -8.69 21.68
C ILE A 681 -34.32 -7.84 20.43
N ASP A 682 -34.98 -6.70 20.58
CA ASP A 682 -35.30 -5.77 19.48
C ASP A 682 -34.08 -5.05 18.91
N LYS A 683 -32.91 -5.17 19.54
CA LYS A 683 -31.63 -4.59 19.11
C LYS A 683 -30.64 -5.63 18.57
N GLN A 684 -30.92 -6.91 18.70
CA GLN A 684 -30.09 -8.01 18.22
C GLN A 684 -30.20 -8.07 16.67
N TYR A 685 -29.22 -7.49 15.95
CA TYR A 685 -29.23 -7.51 14.49
C TYR A 685 -28.61 -8.77 13.92
N GLY A 686 -27.38 -9.14 14.36
CA GLY A 686 -26.71 -10.32 13.82
C GLY A 686 -25.31 -10.57 14.37
N ILE A 687 -24.80 -11.74 14.02
CA ILE A 687 -23.41 -12.17 14.29
C ILE A 687 -22.87 -12.76 13.00
N THR A 688 -21.74 -12.25 12.51
CA THR A 688 -21.03 -12.77 11.33
C THR A 688 -19.68 -13.36 11.75
N GLN A 689 -19.44 -14.62 11.46
CA GLN A 689 -18.13 -15.26 11.53
C GLN A 689 -17.28 -14.77 10.34
N TRP A 690 -16.07 -14.24 10.61
CA TRP A 690 -15.22 -13.69 9.55
C TRP A 690 -14.48 -14.75 8.75
N CYS A 691 -13.88 -15.72 9.43
CA CYS A 691 -13.15 -16.81 8.80
C CYS A 691 -13.93 -18.13 8.93
N ALA A 692 -14.31 -18.75 7.82
CA ALA A 692 -14.92 -20.07 7.86
C ALA A 692 -13.92 -21.13 8.35
N THR A 693 -12.72 -21.13 7.74
CA THR A 693 -11.61 -22.03 8.08
C THR A 693 -10.51 -21.31 8.84
N ASP A 694 -9.56 -22.05 9.37
CA ASP A 694 -8.30 -21.50 9.82
C ASP A 694 -7.64 -20.70 8.70
N SER A 695 -6.86 -19.68 9.06
CA SER A 695 -6.15 -18.88 8.08
C SER A 695 -4.92 -19.62 7.55
N PRO A 696 -4.79 -19.85 6.23
CA PRO A 696 -3.58 -20.40 5.65
C PRO A 696 -2.33 -19.58 6.00
N LYS A 697 -1.16 -20.21 6.01
CA LYS A 697 0.11 -19.53 6.36
C LYS A 697 0.51 -18.41 5.38
N ASP A 698 -0.01 -18.45 4.17
CA ASP A 698 0.17 -17.43 3.12
C ASP A 698 -1.01 -16.47 3.01
N SER A 699 -1.95 -16.51 3.94
CA SER A 699 -3.09 -15.58 4.00
C SER A 699 -2.61 -14.15 4.28
N GLY A 700 -3.25 -13.19 3.63
CA GLY A 700 -3.09 -11.76 3.95
C GLY A 700 -3.77 -11.35 5.27
N TRP A 701 -4.59 -12.23 5.86
CA TRP A 701 -5.30 -11.99 7.11
C TRP A 701 -4.93 -13.05 8.15
N ARG A 702 -4.36 -12.63 9.29
CA ARG A 702 -3.98 -13.47 10.46
C ARG A 702 -3.28 -14.79 10.03
N PRO A 703 -2.18 -14.74 9.26
CA PRO A 703 -1.58 -15.91 8.61
C PRO A 703 -1.21 -17.01 9.61
N GLY A 704 -1.69 -18.22 9.34
CA GLY A 704 -1.43 -19.41 10.15
C GLY A 704 -2.25 -19.50 11.44
N LEU A 705 -3.14 -18.54 11.76
CA LEU A 705 -3.88 -18.57 13.02
C LEU A 705 -5.13 -19.45 12.97
N PRO A 706 -5.58 -19.97 14.13
CA PRO A 706 -6.69 -20.94 14.25
C PRO A 706 -8.08 -20.28 14.19
N THR A 707 -8.31 -19.37 13.23
CA THR A 707 -9.43 -18.43 13.15
C THR A 707 -10.79 -19.04 12.84
N GLY A 708 -10.83 -20.25 12.29
CA GLY A 708 -12.04 -20.85 11.75
C GLY A 708 -12.89 -21.64 12.74
N LEU A 709 -14.14 -21.89 12.34
CA LEU A 709 -15.01 -22.91 12.93
C LEU A 709 -14.74 -24.28 12.33
N TRP A 710 -14.15 -24.31 11.16
CA TRP A 710 -13.64 -25.48 10.46
C TRP A 710 -12.12 -25.40 10.31
N ASP A 711 -11.46 -26.53 10.17
CA ASP A 711 -10.06 -26.59 9.80
C ASP A 711 -9.88 -26.35 8.28
N LEU A 712 -8.65 -26.33 7.80
CA LEU A 712 -8.35 -26.14 6.36
C LEU A 712 -8.93 -27.24 5.43
N ASN A 713 -9.35 -28.38 6.00
CA ASN A 713 -10.02 -29.47 5.27
C ASN A 713 -11.55 -29.43 5.43
N TYR A 714 -12.08 -28.33 5.97
CA TYR A 714 -13.50 -28.16 6.25
C TYR A 714 -14.09 -29.16 7.27
N LEU A 715 -13.25 -29.71 8.16
CA LEU A 715 -13.72 -30.50 9.29
C LEU A 715 -14.06 -29.57 10.47
N ARG A 716 -15.17 -29.85 11.14
CA ARG A 716 -15.60 -29.06 12.32
C ARG A 716 -14.55 -29.10 13.43
N LYS A 717 -14.26 -27.96 14.02
CA LYS A 717 -13.37 -27.81 15.16
C LYS A 717 -14.16 -27.70 16.48
N HIS A 718 -13.47 -27.71 17.61
CA HIS A 718 -14.08 -27.43 18.90
C HIS A 718 -14.75 -26.03 18.93
N THR A 719 -14.21 -25.05 18.20
CA THR A 719 -14.80 -23.72 18.02
C THR A 719 -16.19 -23.77 17.38
N TYR A 720 -16.47 -24.69 16.47
CA TYR A 720 -17.81 -24.92 15.93
C TYR A 720 -18.80 -25.32 17.03
N ALA A 721 -18.39 -26.23 17.92
CA ALA A 721 -19.21 -26.62 19.05
C ALA A 721 -19.49 -25.47 20.02
N GLY A 722 -18.46 -24.66 20.33
CA GLY A 722 -18.62 -23.47 21.15
C GLY A 722 -19.59 -22.47 20.55
N PHE A 723 -19.48 -22.25 19.25
CA PHE A 723 -20.38 -21.39 18.49
C PHE A 723 -21.82 -21.92 18.53
N ALA A 724 -22.02 -23.23 18.27
CA ALA A 724 -23.33 -23.85 18.32
C ALA A 724 -23.97 -23.77 19.72
N VAL A 725 -23.19 -24.01 20.80
CA VAL A 725 -23.69 -23.89 22.19
C VAL A 725 -24.01 -22.45 22.54
N GLY A 726 -23.24 -21.49 22.05
CA GLY A 726 -23.58 -20.07 22.16
C GLY A 726 -24.94 -19.73 21.51
N LEU A 727 -25.36 -20.48 20.49
CA LEU A 727 -26.67 -20.40 19.84
C LEU A 727 -27.73 -21.30 20.50
N GLY A 728 -27.44 -21.88 21.67
CA GLY A 728 -28.40 -22.67 22.45
C GLY A 728 -28.39 -24.18 22.21
N ALA A 729 -27.38 -24.70 21.47
CA ALA A 729 -27.20 -26.15 21.32
C ALA A 729 -26.81 -26.81 22.68
N PRO A 730 -27.03 -28.14 22.82
CA PRO A 730 -26.54 -28.89 23.97
C PRO A 730 -24.99 -28.98 24.01
N GLU A 731 -24.44 -29.07 25.23
CA GLU A 731 -23.00 -29.26 25.45
C GLU A 731 -22.60 -30.74 25.30
N TYR A 732 -22.66 -31.31 24.10
CA TYR A 732 -22.39 -32.72 23.84
C TYR A 732 -21.01 -33.21 24.30
N TRP A 733 -20.02 -32.31 24.46
CA TRP A 733 -18.71 -32.66 25.04
C TRP A 733 -18.76 -33.08 26.52
N LYS A 734 -19.80 -32.73 27.24
CA LYS A 734 -20.00 -33.18 28.64
C LYS A 734 -20.53 -34.61 28.73
N GLU A 735 -21.17 -35.09 27.67
CA GLU A 735 -21.74 -36.43 27.59
C GLU A 735 -20.71 -37.44 27.00
N ALA A 736 -19.67 -36.97 26.36
CA ALA A 736 -18.64 -37.75 25.67
C ALA A 736 -17.56 -38.34 26.62
N LYS A 737 -17.82 -38.47 27.93
CA LYS A 737 -16.89 -39.00 28.95
C LYS A 737 -16.80 -40.52 28.96
#